data_ecaac64d59eeb029d8209b17728e7f0b
#
_entry.id   ecaac64d59eeb029d8209b17728e7f0b
#
_cell.length_a   1.000
_cell.length_b   1.000
_cell.length_c   1.000
_cell.angle_alpha   90.00
_cell.angle_beta   90.00
_cell.angle_gamma   90.00
#
_symmetry.space_group_name_H-M   'P 1'
#
loop_
_entity.id
_entity.type
_entity.pdbx_description
1 polymer ?
#
loop_
_entity_poly.entity_id
_entity_poly.type
_entity_poly.pdbx_seq_one_letter_code
_entity_poly.pdbx_strand_id
1 'polypeptide(L)'
;MAPLAQAGLKLPAVIADHMVLQQGQSDPIWGWDDPGTTITVAFAGKTYTTTTGANGKWMVKLDPQTANATPQTLTVTGSATREVQDVLVGEVWLCSGQSNMEMGLGMVNNGAEEIAQADYPQIRLLMVPNRWTPAPQQDMEGVWKACSPTNVAEGGWNGFSATAYFFGRELHKKLGVPVGLIEPDWGGTRIESWTPPEGFAAVPALKQEYEKLQQADPRNEVYQQRLSKFLGETADWLSLARAALTNQVLVPAMPAYPSELLPPHDLQNATALYNGMVFPLRPFGLRGAIWYQGEANVGEGMLYNDRMKALVTGWRQVWDEGVFPFYFVQIAPYNYGNHPQALPELWEAQAAAAREIPACGMAVINDIGNVSDIHPKNKQEVGRRLALLALAQTYGQKDIVSSGPTFKSLATEGDKLRVTFEHADGGLASRDGQPLTDFEIIDAEQGGFVKATAQIDGASVLLSAPGVEHPVAVRFAWDQLATPNLKNQSGLPAGAFRAGTIPARDFLKAQVPEAKDYQLVYDLDLNKLGHDIHWDVDNRSQIHGAFDRVAYCVELQDADGHFQAVYVSMDAFTDSLDKIGVPTAASGAFFQQNVSNLTVISNVKGIETGVQLAGGNIEFWPNNYGQSNSANVPNASSSTYDFGDQPVGPPDGYGSMQVHNHDARQTLFAINHWSDGDRADLGIGNASNGNPDWTFAANAGQYQAKRLRVLVHCPAAAGH
;
A
#
# COMPACT_ATOMS: atom_id res chain seq x y z
N MET A 1 5.57 -25.94 -39.96
CA MET A 1 4.98 -24.61 -40.08
C MET A 1 3.56 -24.80 -40.57
N ALA A 2 2.55 -24.54 -39.73
CA ALA A 2 1.17 -24.48 -40.21
C ALA A 2 1.06 -23.23 -41.13
N PRO A 3 0.33 -23.29 -42.26
CA PRO A 3 0.09 -22.11 -43.07
C PRO A 3 -0.59 -21.05 -42.21
N LEU A 4 0.01 -19.86 -42.09
CA LEU A 4 -0.68 -18.69 -41.54
C LEU A 4 -1.96 -18.51 -42.36
N ALA A 5 -3.11 -18.60 -41.71
CA ALA A 5 -4.37 -18.29 -42.36
C ALA A 5 -4.25 -16.85 -42.89
N GLN A 6 -4.60 -16.64 -44.17
CA GLN A 6 -4.70 -15.31 -44.77
C GLN A 6 -5.57 -14.43 -43.87
N ALA A 7 -4.98 -13.42 -43.22
CA ALA A 7 -5.65 -12.64 -42.18
C ALA A 7 -6.54 -11.55 -42.76
N GLY A 8 -6.24 -11.09 -43.98
CA GLY A 8 -6.88 -9.91 -44.58
C GLY A 8 -6.69 -8.63 -43.78
N LEU A 9 -7.03 -7.48 -44.32
CA LEU A 9 -6.89 -6.21 -43.63
C LEU A 9 -7.82 -6.10 -42.42
N LYS A 10 -7.22 -5.98 -41.20
CA LYS A 10 -7.91 -5.79 -39.92
C LYS A 10 -7.33 -4.59 -39.17
N LEU A 11 -8.17 -3.78 -38.58
CA LEU A 11 -7.82 -2.72 -37.63
C LEU A 11 -8.17 -3.16 -36.21
N PRO A 12 -7.43 -2.70 -35.16
CA PRO A 12 -7.82 -2.93 -33.77
C PRO A 12 -9.09 -2.10 -33.44
N ALA A 13 -9.87 -2.59 -32.48
CA ALA A 13 -11.13 -1.96 -32.11
C ALA A 13 -11.01 -0.49 -31.64
N VAL A 14 -9.85 -0.08 -31.14
CA VAL A 14 -9.59 1.31 -30.74
C VAL A 14 -9.48 2.24 -31.96
N ILE A 15 -9.16 1.72 -33.14
CA ILE A 15 -9.12 2.48 -34.42
C ILE A 15 -10.44 2.20 -35.18
N ALA A 16 -11.47 2.94 -34.88
CA ALA A 16 -12.84 2.71 -35.34
C ALA A 16 -13.59 4.05 -35.50
N ASP A 17 -14.80 3.96 -36.08
CA ASP A 17 -15.69 5.09 -36.24
C ASP A 17 -15.87 5.83 -34.91
N HIS A 18 -16.02 7.15 -35.02
CA HIS A 18 -16.22 8.08 -33.90
C HIS A 18 -14.98 8.27 -32.98
N MET A 19 -13.81 7.71 -33.28
CA MET A 19 -12.60 7.91 -32.48
C MET A 19 -12.12 9.35 -32.44
N VAL A 20 -11.34 9.70 -31.42
CA VAL A 20 -10.58 10.96 -31.37
C VAL A 20 -9.09 10.61 -31.47
N LEU A 21 -8.36 11.26 -32.36
CA LEU A 21 -6.90 11.22 -32.44
C LEU A 21 -6.31 12.33 -31.58
N GLN A 22 -5.13 12.06 -30.97
CA GLN A 22 -4.50 13.03 -30.09
C GLN A 22 -3.86 14.17 -30.84
N GLN A 23 -4.26 15.43 -30.57
CA GLN A 23 -3.63 16.59 -31.18
C GLN A 23 -2.17 16.81 -30.73
N GLY A 24 -1.37 17.40 -31.62
CA GLY A 24 -0.03 17.91 -31.31
C GLY A 24 1.05 16.88 -31.22
N GLN A 25 0.78 15.61 -31.50
CA GLN A 25 1.74 14.51 -31.55
C GLN A 25 1.54 13.62 -32.77
N SER A 26 2.49 12.73 -33.03
CA SER A 26 2.38 11.75 -34.11
C SER A 26 1.54 10.56 -33.66
N ASP A 27 0.34 10.39 -34.25
CA ASP A 27 -0.56 9.29 -33.88
C ASP A 27 -0.22 8.00 -34.62
N PRO A 28 0.02 6.89 -33.92
CA PRO A 28 0.17 5.58 -34.53
C PRO A 28 -1.17 5.04 -35.05
N ILE A 29 -1.17 4.60 -36.31
CA ILE A 29 -2.25 3.80 -36.92
C ILE A 29 -1.66 2.44 -37.28
N TRP A 30 -2.26 1.36 -36.78
CA TRP A 30 -1.73 0.01 -36.94
C TRP A 30 -2.82 -1.03 -37.18
N GLY A 31 -2.39 -2.20 -37.59
CA GLY A 31 -3.29 -3.33 -37.79
C GLY A 31 -2.56 -4.56 -38.31
N TRP A 32 -3.33 -5.42 -38.94
CA TRP A 32 -2.86 -6.68 -39.50
C TRP A 32 -3.27 -6.78 -40.98
N ASP A 33 -2.44 -7.46 -41.77
CA ASP A 33 -2.73 -7.85 -43.15
C ASP A 33 -1.78 -9.01 -43.55
N ASP A 34 -1.95 -9.53 -44.73
CA ASP A 34 -1.06 -10.55 -45.26
C ASP A 34 0.39 -10.07 -45.36
N PRO A 35 1.37 -10.85 -44.91
CA PRO A 35 2.79 -10.46 -44.99
C PRO A 35 3.20 -9.98 -46.37
N GLY A 36 3.93 -8.85 -46.43
CA GLY A 36 4.40 -8.24 -47.66
C GLY A 36 3.37 -7.36 -48.38
N THR A 37 2.13 -7.24 -47.86
CA THR A 37 1.14 -6.33 -48.43
C THR A 37 1.54 -4.87 -48.20
N THR A 38 1.49 -4.06 -49.22
CA THR A 38 1.66 -2.61 -49.13
C THR A 38 0.39 -1.99 -48.54
N ILE A 39 0.53 -1.28 -47.41
CA ILE A 39 -0.55 -0.56 -46.74
C ILE A 39 -0.44 0.92 -47.02
N THR A 40 -1.56 1.53 -47.39
CA THR A 40 -1.68 2.96 -47.56
C THR A 40 -2.71 3.49 -46.58
N VAL A 41 -2.36 4.50 -45.77
CA VAL A 41 -3.27 5.21 -44.87
C VAL A 41 -3.42 6.64 -45.34
N ALA A 42 -4.65 7.04 -45.62
CA ALA A 42 -4.98 8.41 -46.02
C ALA A 42 -5.79 9.12 -44.91
N PHE A 43 -5.32 10.28 -44.48
CA PHE A 43 -6.00 11.11 -43.47
C PHE A 43 -5.64 12.59 -43.62
N ALA A 44 -6.61 13.48 -43.45
CA ALA A 44 -6.45 14.95 -43.50
C ALA A 44 -5.67 15.43 -44.73
N GLY A 45 -5.96 14.84 -45.90
CA GLY A 45 -5.33 15.20 -47.18
C GLY A 45 -3.90 14.69 -47.38
N LYS A 46 -3.35 13.89 -46.45
CA LYS A 46 -2.04 13.26 -46.53
C LYS A 46 -2.17 11.76 -46.70
N THR A 47 -1.11 11.14 -47.23
CA THR A 47 -1.02 9.69 -47.45
C THR A 47 0.28 9.17 -46.86
N TYR A 48 0.17 8.08 -46.14
CA TYR A 48 1.29 7.37 -45.49
C TYR A 48 1.34 5.93 -45.98
N THR A 49 2.53 5.41 -46.22
CA THR A 49 2.72 4.06 -46.78
C THR A 49 3.69 3.23 -45.92
N THR A 50 3.36 1.96 -45.72
CA THR A 50 4.21 0.97 -45.09
C THR A 50 4.01 -0.40 -45.73
N THR A 51 4.78 -1.41 -45.30
CA THR A 51 4.61 -2.80 -45.74
C THR A 51 4.38 -3.70 -44.53
N THR A 52 3.42 -4.61 -44.63
CA THR A 52 3.12 -5.59 -43.58
C THR A 52 4.34 -6.51 -43.36
N GLY A 53 4.77 -6.58 -42.09
CA GLY A 53 5.91 -7.43 -41.71
C GLY A 53 5.60 -8.92 -41.79
N ALA A 54 6.64 -9.77 -41.64
CA ALA A 54 6.52 -11.23 -41.68
C ALA A 54 5.59 -11.79 -40.60
N ASN A 55 5.34 -11.02 -39.52
CA ASN A 55 4.42 -11.36 -38.43
C ASN A 55 2.97 -10.93 -38.69
N GLY A 56 2.68 -10.44 -39.90
CA GLY A 56 1.35 -9.94 -40.29
C GLY A 56 0.96 -8.58 -39.71
N LYS A 57 1.89 -7.83 -39.09
CA LYS A 57 1.61 -6.52 -38.48
C LYS A 57 2.16 -5.39 -39.34
N TRP A 58 1.45 -4.26 -39.32
CA TRP A 58 1.89 -3.02 -39.93
C TRP A 58 1.59 -1.82 -39.03
N MET A 59 2.31 -0.73 -39.22
CA MET A 59 2.09 0.54 -38.52
C MET A 59 2.58 1.69 -39.40
N VAL A 60 1.86 2.81 -39.35
CA VAL A 60 2.31 4.14 -39.77
C VAL A 60 2.16 5.10 -38.62
N LYS A 61 2.89 6.21 -38.63
CA LYS A 61 2.67 7.34 -37.73
C LYS A 61 2.16 8.53 -38.56
N LEU A 62 1.01 9.04 -38.18
CA LEU A 62 0.48 10.26 -38.79
C LEU A 62 1.30 11.47 -38.32
N ASP A 63 1.43 12.50 -39.16
CA ASP A 63 2.01 13.76 -38.71
C ASP A 63 1.15 14.42 -37.65
N PRO A 64 1.75 15.19 -36.71
CA PRO A 64 0.99 15.93 -35.69
C PRO A 64 -0.13 16.77 -36.33
N GLN A 65 -1.34 16.63 -35.80
CA GLN A 65 -2.53 17.38 -36.23
C GLN A 65 -2.87 18.44 -35.18
N THR A 66 -3.53 19.51 -35.61
CA THR A 66 -4.23 20.47 -34.73
C THR A 66 -5.64 19.98 -34.44
N ALA A 67 -6.20 20.37 -33.28
CA ALA A 67 -7.57 20.03 -32.94
C ALA A 67 -8.55 20.37 -34.05
N ASN A 68 -9.45 19.45 -34.38
CA ASN A 68 -10.46 19.61 -35.40
C ASN A 68 -11.76 18.90 -34.99
N ALA A 69 -12.81 19.68 -34.83
CA ALA A 69 -14.15 19.20 -34.48
C ALA A 69 -14.99 18.81 -35.71
N THR A 70 -14.47 19.04 -36.93
CA THR A 70 -15.15 18.62 -38.17
C THR A 70 -14.85 17.13 -38.41
N PRO A 71 -15.88 16.28 -38.56
CA PRO A 71 -15.70 14.87 -38.86
C PRO A 71 -14.87 14.62 -40.11
N GLN A 72 -13.89 13.73 -40.00
CA GLN A 72 -13.02 13.33 -41.10
C GLN A 72 -13.07 11.80 -41.29
N THR A 73 -12.68 11.34 -42.48
CA THR A 73 -12.54 9.92 -42.79
C THR A 73 -11.07 9.54 -42.82
N LEU A 74 -10.71 8.47 -42.12
CA LEU A 74 -9.41 7.80 -42.22
C LEU A 74 -9.61 6.56 -43.11
N THR A 75 -8.85 6.47 -44.21
CA THR A 75 -8.94 5.35 -45.15
C THR A 75 -7.66 4.51 -45.07
N VAL A 76 -7.81 3.22 -44.89
CA VAL A 76 -6.69 2.23 -44.90
C VAL A 76 -6.92 1.29 -46.07
N THR A 77 -5.93 1.19 -46.96
CA THR A 77 -5.94 0.29 -48.11
C THR A 77 -4.77 -0.68 -48.06
N GLY A 78 -5.06 -1.96 -48.11
CA GLY A 78 -4.14 -3.08 -48.15
C GLY A 78 -4.70 -4.20 -49.05
N SER A 79 -4.82 -5.42 -48.55
CA SER A 79 -5.53 -6.52 -49.21
C SER A 79 -7.03 -6.20 -49.40
N ALA A 80 -7.57 -5.28 -48.64
CA ALA A 80 -8.90 -4.68 -48.74
C ALA A 80 -8.82 -3.19 -48.42
N THR A 81 -9.96 -2.46 -48.55
CA THR A 81 -10.06 -1.09 -48.07
C THR A 81 -10.99 -1.02 -46.86
N ARG A 82 -10.58 -0.26 -45.85
CA ARG A 82 -11.33 0.05 -44.63
C ARG A 82 -11.43 1.57 -44.50
N GLU A 83 -12.62 2.07 -44.24
CA GLU A 83 -12.88 3.46 -43.92
C GLU A 83 -13.31 3.57 -42.45
N VAL A 84 -12.68 4.47 -41.73
CA VAL A 84 -13.05 4.85 -40.36
C VAL A 84 -13.68 6.22 -40.44
N GLN A 85 -14.95 6.29 -40.11
CA GLN A 85 -15.79 7.48 -40.28
C GLN A 85 -15.86 8.33 -39.00
N ASP A 86 -16.17 9.62 -39.16
CA ASP A 86 -16.42 10.56 -38.08
C ASP A 86 -15.24 10.65 -37.09
N VAL A 87 -14.02 10.67 -37.62
CA VAL A 87 -12.78 10.83 -36.82
C VAL A 87 -12.61 12.31 -36.47
N LEU A 88 -12.44 12.62 -35.19
CA LEU A 88 -12.10 13.93 -34.67
C LEU A 88 -10.63 14.01 -34.27
N VAL A 89 -10.09 15.21 -34.11
CA VAL A 89 -8.75 15.44 -33.52
C VAL A 89 -8.91 16.32 -32.29
N GLY A 90 -8.37 15.89 -31.15
CA GLY A 90 -8.55 16.58 -29.87
C GLY A 90 -7.66 16.05 -28.77
N GLU A 91 -8.17 15.98 -27.57
CA GLU A 91 -7.46 15.49 -26.40
C GLU A 91 -7.95 14.09 -26.02
N VAL A 92 -7.05 13.12 -25.91
CA VAL A 92 -7.38 11.74 -25.57
C VAL A 92 -6.83 11.40 -24.20
N TRP A 93 -7.71 10.93 -23.32
CA TRP A 93 -7.36 10.58 -21.95
C TRP A 93 -7.74 9.14 -21.62
N LEU A 94 -6.81 8.43 -20.99
CA LEU A 94 -7.05 7.10 -20.42
C LEU A 94 -7.61 7.28 -19.01
N CYS A 95 -8.81 6.73 -18.75
CA CYS A 95 -9.55 6.88 -17.50
C CYS A 95 -9.63 5.50 -16.84
N SER A 96 -8.79 5.22 -15.84
CA SER A 96 -8.65 3.87 -15.30
C SER A 96 -8.67 3.83 -13.77
N GLY A 97 -8.91 2.65 -13.21
CA GLY A 97 -8.96 2.44 -11.76
C GLY A 97 -9.86 1.30 -11.35
N GLN A 98 -10.46 1.44 -10.17
CA GLN A 98 -11.42 0.48 -9.64
C GLN A 98 -12.84 1.07 -9.56
N SER A 99 -13.69 0.53 -8.69
CA SER A 99 -15.12 0.87 -8.61
C SER A 99 -15.44 2.36 -8.54
N ASN A 100 -14.59 3.18 -7.94
CA ASN A 100 -14.79 4.64 -7.91
C ASN A 100 -14.50 5.33 -9.26
N MET A 101 -13.73 4.70 -10.15
CA MET A 101 -13.66 5.08 -11.56
C MET A 101 -14.84 4.50 -12.34
N GLU A 102 -15.16 3.22 -12.16
CA GLU A 102 -16.23 2.48 -12.84
C GLU A 102 -17.65 3.02 -12.55
N MET A 103 -17.86 3.69 -11.41
CA MET A 103 -19.16 4.21 -11.01
C MET A 103 -19.76 5.13 -12.07
N GLY A 104 -20.85 4.66 -12.71
CA GLY A 104 -21.48 5.31 -13.83
C GLY A 104 -22.31 6.56 -13.48
N LEU A 105 -22.63 7.34 -14.51
CA LEU A 105 -23.30 8.64 -14.37
C LEU A 105 -24.69 8.54 -13.72
N GLY A 106 -25.38 7.41 -13.84
CA GLY A 106 -26.68 7.18 -13.20
C GLY A 106 -26.63 7.01 -11.68
N MET A 107 -25.44 6.75 -11.10
CA MET A 107 -25.27 6.47 -9.68
C MET A 107 -24.89 7.69 -8.82
N VAL A 108 -24.56 8.80 -9.47
CA VAL A 108 -24.05 10.00 -8.79
C VAL A 108 -25.16 10.95 -8.33
N ASN A 109 -24.81 11.99 -7.61
CA ASN A 109 -25.75 13.06 -7.26
C ASN A 109 -26.36 13.66 -8.53
N ASN A 110 -27.69 13.79 -8.56
CA ASN A 110 -28.44 14.30 -9.73
C ASN A 110 -28.19 13.53 -11.03
N GLY A 111 -27.92 12.22 -10.94
CA GLY A 111 -27.51 11.41 -12.08
C GLY A 111 -28.50 11.43 -13.26
N ALA A 112 -29.79 11.40 -12.98
CA ALA A 112 -30.82 11.48 -14.05
C ALA A 112 -30.79 12.80 -14.80
N GLU A 113 -30.64 13.93 -14.11
CA GLU A 113 -30.51 15.25 -14.71
C GLU A 113 -29.21 15.40 -15.50
N GLU A 114 -28.10 14.86 -14.95
CA GLU A 114 -26.80 14.86 -15.64
C GLU A 114 -26.84 14.04 -16.93
N ILE A 115 -27.48 12.87 -16.91
CA ILE A 115 -27.71 12.05 -18.12
C ILE A 115 -28.53 12.82 -19.12
N ALA A 116 -29.68 13.41 -18.72
CA ALA A 116 -30.53 14.14 -19.60
C ALA A 116 -29.85 15.33 -20.30
N GLN A 117 -28.82 15.90 -19.66
CA GLN A 117 -28.03 17.03 -20.17
C GLN A 117 -26.75 16.63 -20.90
N ALA A 118 -26.46 15.35 -21.03
CA ALA A 118 -25.18 14.84 -21.57
C ALA A 118 -25.15 14.83 -23.10
N ASP A 119 -25.50 15.95 -23.73
CA ASP A 119 -25.44 16.13 -25.18
C ASP A 119 -24.18 16.91 -25.56
N TYR A 120 -23.07 16.21 -25.70
CA TYR A 120 -21.74 16.72 -26.06
C TYR A 120 -21.12 15.87 -27.17
N PRO A 121 -21.59 16.00 -28.45
CA PRO A 121 -21.17 15.08 -29.53
C PRO A 121 -19.65 15.13 -29.83
N GLN A 122 -18.94 16.17 -29.42
CA GLN A 122 -17.49 16.28 -29.55
C GLN A 122 -16.73 15.58 -28.41
N ILE A 123 -17.42 15.10 -27.37
CA ILE A 123 -16.86 14.16 -26.41
C ILE A 123 -17.16 12.75 -26.93
N ARG A 124 -16.13 11.90 -26.96
CA ARG A 124 -16.24 10.52 -27.44
C ARG A 124 -15.87 9.56 -26.35
N LEU A 125 -16.64 8.52 -26.23
CA LEU A 125 -16.62 7.55 -25.14
C LEU A 125 -16.22 6.17 -25.67
N LEU A 126 -15.21 5.55 -25.10
CA LEU A 126 -14.83 4.17 -25.39
C LEU A 126 -14.78 3.39 -24.07
N MET A 127 -15.76 2.56 -23.81
CA MET A 127 -15.74 1.59 -22.73
C MET A 127 -14.96 0.35 -23.17
N VAL A 128 -13.96 -0.04 -22.34
CA VAL A 128 -13.19 -1.26 -22.53
C VAL A 128 -13.86 -2.37 -21.73
N PRO A 129 -14.36 -3.44 -22.35
CA PRO A 129 -15.01 -4.54 -21.62
C PRO A 129 -14.10 -5.18 -20.60
N ASN A 130 -14.64 -5.50 -19.43
CA ASN A 130 -13.94 -6.15 -18.34
C ASN A 130 -13.37 -7.51 -18.75
N ARG A 131 -12.04 -7.60 -18.80
CA ARG A 131 -11.32 -8.81 -19.21
C ARG A 131 -9.98 -8.91 -18.51
N TRP A 132 -9.78 -9.96 -17.72
CA TRP A 132 -8.45 -10.34 -17.26
C TRP A 132 -7.88 -11.48 -18.12
N THR A 133 -6.58 -11.50 -18.32
CA THR A 133 -5.91 -12.56 -19.11
C THR A 133 -4.51 -12.83 -18.58
N PRO A 134 -4.04 -14.10 -18.67
CA PRO A 134 -2.69 -14.45 -18.25
C PRO A 134 -1.60 -13.92 -19.19
N ALA A 135 -1.97 -13.51 -20.40
CA ALA A 135 -1.03 -13.02 -21.41
C ALA A 135 -1.61 -11.81 -22.17
N PRO A 136 -0.75 -10.89 -22.64
CA PRO A 136 -1.17 -9.68 -23.34
C PRO A 136 -2.03 -9.96 -24.57
N GLN A 137 -3.18 -9.30 -24.65
CA GLN A 137 -4.10 -9.37 -25.79
C GLN A 137 -3.72 -8.34 -26.84
N GLN A 138 -3.79 -8.72 -28.11
CA GLN A 138 -3.41 -7.83 -29.21
C GLN A 138 -4.53 -6.87 -29.62
N ASP A 139 -5.75 -7.18 -29.24
CA ASP A 139 -6.97 -6.45 -29.57
C ASP A 139 -7.99 -6.63 -28.46
N MET A 140 -8.98 -5.74 -28.40
CA MET A 140 -10.08 -5.78 -27.46
C MET A 140 -11.43 -5.74 -28.19
N GLU A 141 -12.49 -5.88 -27.43
CA GLU A 141 -13.84 -5.51 -27.90
C GLU A 141 -14.18 -4.12 -27.34
N GLY A 142 -14.84 -3.30 -28.14
CA GLY A 142 -15.24 -1.95 -27.73
C GLY A 142 -15.63 -1.13 -28.93
N VAL A 143 -16.45 -0.10 -28.71
CA VAL A 143 -16.94 0.79 -29.75
C VAL A 143 -16.93 2.22 -29.23
N TRP A 144 -16.32 3.14 -29.99
CA TRP A 144 -16.41 4.54 -29.71
C TRP A 144 -17.84 5.06 -29.96
N LYS A 145 -18.33 5.91 -29.07
CA LYS A 145 -19.65 6.51 -29.14
C LYS A 145 -19.58 8.02 -28.92
N ALA A 146 -20.38 8.79 -29.64
CA ALA A 146 -20.55 10.20 -29.31
C ALA A 146 -21.28 10.31 -27.96
N CYS A 147 -20.87 11.26 -27.12
CA CYS A 147 -21.54 11.52 -25.86
C CYS A 147 -22.95 12.06 -26.11
N SER A 148 -23.94 11.30 -25.66
CA SER A 148 -25.36 11.64 -25.71
C SER A 148 -26.04 11.06 -24.44
N PRO A 149 -27.25 11.52 -24.10
CA PRO A 149 -28.02 10.95 -22.99
C PRO A 149 -28.17 9.42 -23.03
N THR A 150 -28.35 8.88 -24.23
CA THR A 150 -28.44 7.43 -24.43
C THR A 150 -27.11 6.74 -24.18
N ASN A 151 -26.03 7.24 -24.78
CA ASN A 151 -24.73 6.56 -24.76
C ASN A 151 -24.04 6.65 -23.40
N VAL A 152 -24.21 7.75 -22.64
CA VAL A 152 -23.65 7.83 -21.27
C VAL A 152 -24.41 6.95 -20.25
N ALA A 153 -25.66 6.60 -20.56
CA ALA A 153 -26.46 5.72 -19.72
C ALA A 153 -26.21 4.23 -19.98
N GLU A 154 -25.48 3.90 -21.05
CA GLU A 154 -25.10 2.54 -21.37
C GLU A 154 -23.87 2.11 -20.59
N GLY A 155 -23.82 0.82 -20.21
CA GLY A 155 -22.69 0.22 -19.51
C GLY A 155 -23.06 -0.41 -18.16
N GLY A 156 -22.07 -1.06 -17.55
CA GLY A 156 -22.20 -1.66 -16.23
C GLY A 156 -22.33 -0.60 -15.13
N TRP A 157 -22.88 -0.98 -14.02
CA TRP A 157 -23.12 -0.18 -12.81
C TRP A 157 -23.64 1.25 -13.10
N ASN A 158 -24.62 1.31 -14.03
CA ASN A 158 -25.39 2.49 -14.44
C ASN A 158 -24.63 3.54 -15.27
N GLY A 159 -23.93 3.08 -16.28
CA GLY A 159 -23.50 3.90 -17.38
C GLY A 159 -22.00 4.12 -17.46
N PHE A 160 -21.58 5.02 -18.33
CA PHE A 160 -20.18 5.43 -18.50
C PHE A 160 -19.63 6.10 -17.23
N SER A 161 -18.35 5.93 -16.93
CA SER A 161 -17.66 6.51 -15.79
C SER A 161 -18.04 7.97 -15.55
N ALA A 162 -18.65 8.24 -14.40
CA ALA A 162 -18.99 9.62 -14.04
C ALA A 162 -17.73 10.47 -13.82
N THR A 163 -16.70 9.90 -13.23
CA THR A 163 -15.40 10.59 -13.01
C THR A 163 -14.80 11.01 -14.35
N ALA A 164 -14.73 10.09 -15.31
CA ALA A 164 -14.23 10.36 -16.65
C ALA A 164 -15.11 11.38 -17.41
N TYR A 165 -16.43 11.21 -17.34
CA TYR A 165 -17.38 12.14 -17.99
C TYR A 165 -17.23 13.57 -17.47
N PHE A 166 -17.24 13.78 -16.15
CA PHE A 166 -17.13 15.14 -15.59
C PHE A 166 -15.75 15.76 -15.84
N PHE A 167 -14.68 14.97 -15.81
CA PHE A 167 -13.35 15.40 -16.23
C PHE A 167 -13.32 15.85 -17.69
N GLY A 168 -13.78 15.00 -18.60
CA GLY A 168 -13.80 15.29 -20.04
C GLY A 168 -14.70 16.45 -20.38
N ARG A 169 -15.90 16.58 -19.75
CA ARG A 169 -16.81 17.69 -19.91
C ARG A 169 -16.19 19.02 -19.51
N GLU A 170 -15.48 19.06 -18.38
CA GLU A 170 -14.81 20.29 -17.93
C GLU A 170 -13.68 20.67 -18.88
N LEU A 171 -12.86 19.72 -19.34
CA LEU A 171 -11.83 19.96 -20.35
C LEU A 171 -12.44 20.50 -21.67
N HIS A 172 -13.47 19.83 -22.17
CA HIS A 172 -14.14 20.25 -23.39
C HIS A 172 -14.66 21.70 -23.31
N LYS A 173 -15.32 22.03 -22.19
CA LYS A 173 -15.84 23.39 -21.95
C LYS A 173 -14.74 24.46 -21.85
N LYS A 174 -13.59 24.11 -21.25
CA LYS A 174 -12.49 25.07 -21.02
C LYS A 174 -11.55 25.22 -22.21
N LEU A 175 -11.33 24.16 -22.97
CA LEU A 175 -10.39 24.15 -24.10
C LEU A 175 -11.09 24.37 -25.44
N GLY A 176 -12.39 24.07 -25.56
CA GLY A 176 -13.16 24.18 -26.81
C GLY A 176 -12.73 23.19 -27.90
N VAL A 177 -12.15 22.05 -27.52
CA VAL A 177 -11.65 21.01 -28.44
C VAL A 177 -12.38 19.67 -28.21
N PRO A 178 -12.39 18.75 -29.20
CA PRO A 178 -12.87 17.39 -28.98
C PRO A 178 -12.11 16.69 -27.88
N VAL A 179 -12.80 15.77 -27.14
CA VAL A 179 -12.21 14.99 -26.09
C VAL A 179 -12.58 13.52 -26.26
N GLY A 180 -11.60 12.64 -26.33
CA GLY A 180 -11.75 11.20 -26.30
C GLY A 180 -11.47 10.65 -24.89
N LEU A 181 -12.39 9.86 -24.35
CA LEU A 181 -12.28 9.22 -23.04
C LEU A 181 -12.27 7.70 -23.23
N ILE A 182 -11.18 7.05 -22.85
CA ILE A 182 -11.01 5.60 -22.92
C ILE A 182 -11.08 5.08 -21.50
N GLU A 183 -12.01 4.18 -21.21
CA GLU A 183 -12.38 3.73 -19.87
C GLU A 183 -12.09 2.23 -19.66
N PRO A 184 -10.83 1.83 -19.36
CA PRO A 184 -10.52 0.53 -18.78
C PRO A 184 -10.53 0.63 -17.25
N ASP A 185 -11.58 0.16 -16.60
CA ASP A 185 -11.69 0.11 -15.14
C ASP A 185 -12.46 -1.13 -14.68
N TRP A 186 -12.26 -1.51 -13.41
CA TRP A 186 -12.96 -2.66 -12.83
C TRP A 186 -12.96 -2.59 -11.30
N GLY A 187 -14.15 -2.65 -10.69
CA GLY A 187 -14.35 -2.55 -9.25
C GLY A 187 -13.65 -3.64 -8.44
N GLY A 188 -13.19 -3.24 -7.23
CA GLY A 188 -12.56 -4.15 -6.27
C GLY A 188 -11.15 -4.59 -6.63
N THR A 189 -10.51 -3.99 -7.63
CA THR A 189 -9.20 -4.44 -8.13
C THR A 189 -8.03 -3.72 -7.48
N ARG A 190 -6.93 -4.45 -7.30
CA ARG A 190 -5.66 -3.92 -6.78
C ARG A 190 -4.82 -3.33 -7.90
N ILE A 191 -3.97 -2.36 -7.56
CA ILE A 191 -3.09 -1.67 -8.51
C ILE A 191 -2.14 -2.62 -9.26
N GLU A 192 -1.72 -3.72 -8.64
CA GLU A 192 -0.80 -4.70 -9.22
C GLU A 192 -1.34 -5.33 -10.51
N SER A 193 -2.63 -5.56 -10.58
CA SER A 193 -3.24 -6.17 -11.77
C SER A 193 -3.23 -5.25 -13.00
N TRP A 194 -3.11 -3.94 -12.81
CA TRP A 194 -3.03 -2.91 -13.86
C TRP A 194 -1.59 -2.56 -14.26
N THR A 195 -0.61 -3.02 -13.48
CA THR A 195 0.80 -2.68 -13.66
C THR A 195 1.47 -3.63 -14.64
N PRO A 196 2.16 -3.13 -15.69
CA PRO A 196 2.90 -3.97 -16.62
C PRO A 196 4.19 -4.53 -15.97
N PRO A 197 4.75 -5.64 -16.49
CA PRO A 197 5.99 -6.22 -15.97
C PRO A 197 7.16 -5.24 -15.92
N GLU A 198 7.26 -4.33 -16.89
CA GLU A 198 8.27 -3.27 -16.98
C GLU A 198 8.23 -2.34 -15.77
N GLY A 199 7.03 -2.07 -15.25
CA GLY A 199 6.84 -1.25 -14.06
C GLY A 199 7.40 -1.93 -12.80
N PHE A 200 7.12 -3.22 -12.59
CA PHE A 200 7.69 -3.98 -11.48
C PHE A 200 9.21 -4.06 -11.57
N ALA A 201 9.75 -4.22 -12.78
CA ALA A 201 11.20 -4.25 -13.01
C ALA A 201 11.89 -2.92 -12.66
N ALA A 202 11.19 -1.80 -12.82
CA ALA A 202 11.74 -0.46 -12.62
C ALA A 202 11.85 -0.06 -11.14
N VAL A 203 11.16 -0.75 -10.22
CA VAL A 203 11.07 -0.37 -8.80
C VAL A 203 11.72 -1.44 -7.91
N PRO A 204 12.88 -1.16 -7.29
CA PRO A 204 13.61 -2.15 -6.49
C PRO A 204 12.82 -2.78 -5.34
N ALA A 205 11.92 -2.03 -4.70
CA ALA A 205 11.05 -2.52 -3.63
C ALA A 205 10.09 -3.63 -4.10
N LEU A 206 9.79 -3.71 -5.40
CA LEU A 206 8.89 -4.70 -6.00
C LEU A 206 9.64 -5.84 -6.73
N LYS A 207 10.91 -6.04 -6.40
CA LYS A 207 11.75 -7.06 -7.04
C LYS A 207 11.15 -8.48 -6.92
N GLN A 208 10.59 -8.82 -5.78
CA GLN A 208 10.02 -10.15 -5.55
C GLN A 208 8.80 -10.40 -6.45
N GLU A 209 7.94 -9.39 -6.63
CA GLU A 209 6.79 -9.45 -7.53
C GLU A 209 7.26 -9.63 -8.99
N TYR A 210 8.28 -8.88 -9.39
CA TYR A 210 8.88 -9.04 -10.72
C TYR A 210 9.43 -10.44 -10.94
N GLU A 211 10.17 -10.99 -9.97
CA GLU A 211 10.72 -12.35 -10.04
C GLU A 211 9.61 -13.40 -10.17
N LYS A 212 8.50 -13.27 -9.46
CA LYS A 212 7.31 -14.13 -9.60
C LYS A 212 6.72 -14.06 -11.02
N LEU A 213 6.62 -12.85 -11.59
CA LEU A 213 6.16 -12.69 -12.98
C LEU A 213 7.11 -13.37 -13.97
N GLN A 214 8.42 -13.26 -13.77
CA GLN A 214 9.42 -13.95 -14.60
C GLN A 214 9.31 -15.48 -14.50
N GLN A 215 9.07 -16.00 -13.30
CA GLN A 215 8.88 -17.44 -13.07
C GLN A 215 7.62 -17.98 -13.74
N ALA A 216 6.57 -17.18 -13.87
CA ALA A 216 5.32 -17.55 -14.51
C ALA A 216 5.30 -17.31 -16.05
N ASP A 217 6.30 -16.63 -16.62
CA ASP A 217 6.35 -16.35 -18.05
C ASP A 217 6.98 -17.54 -18.84
N PRO A 218 6.20 -18.23 -19.70
CA PRO A 218 6.73 -19.36 -20.49
C PRO A 218 7.88 -19.02 -21.41
N ARG A 219 8.11 -17.75 -21.72
CA ARG A 219 9.21 -17.28 -22.56
C ARG A 219 10.51 -17.11 -21.77
N ASN A 220 10.43 -17.10 -20.45
CA ASN A 220 11.56 -16.91 -19.56
C ASN A 220 12.34 -18.23 -19.38
N GLU A 221 13.66 -18.14 -19.35
CA GLU A 221 14.54 -19.29 -19.16
C GLU A 221 14.32 -20.00 -17.84
N VAL A 222 14.03 -19.25 -16.75
CA VAL A 222 13.74 -19.80 -15.41
C VAL A 222 12.50 -20.69 -15.46
N TYR A 223 11.42 -20.23 -16.12
CA TYR A 223 10.21 -21.03 -16.33
C TYR A 223 10.53 -22.32 -17.08
N GLN A 224 11.26 -22.21 -18.21
CA GLN A 224 11.58 -23.35 -19.06
C GLN A 224 12.45 -24.39 -18.35
N GLN A 225 13.45 -23.97 -17.60
CA GLN A 225 14.29 -24.85 -16.79
C GLN A 225 13.46 -25.55 -15.70
N ARG A 226 12.62 -24.82 -14.97
CA ARG A 226 11.79 -25.38 -13.90
C ARG A 226 10.74 -26.36 -14.45
N LEU A 227 10.09 -26.01 -15.56
CA LEU A 227 9.16 -26.90 -16.25
C LEU A 227 9.84 -28.16 -16.79
N SER A 228 11.02 -28.02 -17.40
CA SER A 228 11.81 -29.16 -17.90
C SER A 228 12.15 -30.14 -16.79
N LYS A 229 12.56 -29.62 -15.61
CA LYS A 229 12.82 -30.44 -14.44
C LYS A 229 11.58 -31.21 -13.99
N PHE A 230 10.42 -30.52 -13.87
CA PHE A 230 9.15 -31.15 -13.51
C PHE A 230 8.71 -32.23 -14.51
N LEU A 231 8.91 -31.98 -15.82
CA LEU A 231 8.58 -32.97 -16.84
C LEU A 231 9.47 -34.22 -16.74
N GLY A 232 10.77 -34.05 -16.38
CA GLY A 232 11.67 -35.16 -16.09
C GLY A 232 11.20 -35.97 -14.88
N GLU A 233 10.91 -35.32 -13.76
CA GLU A 233 10.39 -35.95 -12.54
C GLU A 233 9.07 -36.70 -12.80
N THR A 234 8.22 -36.14 -13.65
CA THR A 234 6.93 -36.77 -14.04
C THR A 234 7.15 -38.01 -14.94
N ALA A 235 8.12 -37.96 -15.83
CA ALA A 235 8.48 -39.11 -16.68
C ALA A 235 9.04 -40.27 -15.84
N ASP A 236 9.89 -39.96 -14.86
CA ASP A 236 10.45 -40.96 -13.94
C ASP A 236 9.32 -41.56 -13.06
N TRP A 237 8.42 -40.72 -12.51
CA TRP A 237 7.24 -41.18 -11.79
C TRP A 237 6.35 -42.08 -12.65
N LEU A 238 6.10 -41.71 -13.91
CA LEU A 238 5.26 -42.51 -14.81
C LEU A 238 5.83 -43.91 -15.03
N SER A 239 7.17 -44.02 -15.10
CA SER A 239 7.88 -45.31 -15.22
C SER A 239 7.68 -46.14 -13.93
N LEU A 240 7.82 -45.53 -12.75
CA LEU A 240 7.62 -46.17 -11.44
C LEU A 240 6.13 -46.57 -11.27
N ALA A 241 5.20 -45.71 -11.64
CA ALA A 241 3.77 -45.96 -11.52
C ALA A 241 3.32 -47.15 -12.38
N ARG A 242 3.86 -47.26 -13.62
CA ARG A 242 3.61 -48.40 -14.51
C ARG A 242 4.17 -49.69 -13.93
N ALA A 243 5.37 -49.66 -13.38
CA ALA A 243 5.97 -50.84 -12.71
C ALA A 243 5.19 -51.23 -11.48
N ALA A 244 4.74 -50.28 -10.65
CA ALA A 244 3.91 -50.56 -9.49
C ALA A 244 2.55 -51.20 -9.86
N LEU A 245 1.90 -50.70 -10.93
CA LEU A 245 0.67 -51.29 -11.47
C LEU A 245 0.88 -52.74 -11.92
N THR A 246 1.95 -53.00 -12.68
CA THR A 246 2.29 -54.34 -13.15
C THR A 246 2.56 -55.30 -11.99
N ASN A 247 3.22 -54.82 -10.93
CA ASN A 247 3.62 -55.62 -9.77
C ASN A 247 2.51 -55.66 -8.70
N GLN A 248 1.36 -55.01 -8.94
CA GLN A 248 0.21 -54.94 -8.01
C GLN A 248 0.56 -54.36 -6.62
N VAL A 249 1.47 -53.36 -6.61
CA VAL A 249 1.85 -52.60 -5.42
C VAL A 249 1.31 -51.18 -5.51
N LEU A 250 1.32 -50.45 -4.36
CA LEU A 250 0.86 -49.07 -4.32
C LEU A 250 1.66 -48.18 -5.27
N VAL A 251 0.95 -47.40 -6.06
CA VAL A 251 1.54 -46.40 -6.95
C VAL A 251 2.06 -45.24 -6.11
N PRO A 252 3.32 -44.78 -6.29
CA PRO A 252 3.86 -43.61 -5.61
C PRO A 252 3.03 -42.35 -5.94
N ALA A 253 3.05 -41.35 -5.02
CA ALA A 253 2.42 -40.06 -5.30
C ALA A 253 3.05 -39.38 -6.51
N MET A 254 2.22 -38.77 -7.37
CA MET A 254 2.69 -38.01 -8.54
C MET A 254 3.37 -36.72 -8.08
N PRO A 255 4.47 -36.29 -8.70
CA PRO A 255 5.04 -34.96 -8.45
C PRO A 255 4.00 -33.85 -8.60
N ALA A 256 3.95 -32.93 -7.64
CA ALA A 256 3.05 -31.78 -7.71
C ALA A 256 3.53 -30.79 -8.81
N TYR A 257 2.59 -30.25 -9.57
CA TYR A 257 2.91 -29.18 -10.52
C TYR A 257 3.49 -27.97 -9.74
N PRO A 258 4.61 -27.38 -10.18
CA PRO A 258 5.22 -26.24 -9.50
C PRO A 258 4.28 -25.05 -9.48
N SER A 259 3.88 -24.61 -8.29
CA SER A 259 2.92 -23.52 -8.11
C SER A 259 3.42 -22.18 -8.64
N GLU A 260 4.74 -21.99 -8.64
CA GLU A 260 5.42 -20.81 -9.17
C GLU A 260 5.29 -20.65 -10.69
N LEU A 261 4.97 -21.72 -11.41
CA LEU A 261 4.75 -21.72 -12.87
C LEU A 261 3.30 -21.50 -13.28
N LEU A 262 2.39 -21.42 -12.30
CA LEU A 262 0.98 -21.20 -12.60
C LEU A 262 0.79 -19.79 -13.20
N PRO A 263 0.08 -19.67 -14.33
CA PRO A 263 -0.23 -18.36 -14.89
C PRO A 263 -1.21 -17.62 -13.96
N PRO A 264 -1.34 -16.29 -14.12
CA PRO A 264 -2.45 -15.55 -13.54
C PRO A 264 -3.78 -16.26 -13.79
N HIS A 265 -4.60 -16.41 -12.75
CA HIS A 265 -5.84 -17.22 -12.78
C HIS A 265 -7.05 -16.44 -12.25
N ASP A 266 -6.86 -15.19 -11.85
CA ASP A 266 -7.92 -14.27 -11.48
C ASP A 266 -7.54 -12.81 -11.77
N LEU A 267 -8.50 -11.91 -11.60
CA LEU A 267 -8.37 -10.49 -11.87
C LEU A 267 -7.44 -9.73 -10.89
N GLN A 268 -7.12 -10.31 -9.73
CA GLN A 268 -6.23 -9.70 -8.73
C GLN A 268 -4.75 -10.01 -8.97
N ASN A 269 -4.45 -10.98 -9.84
CA ASN A 269 -3.07 -11.31 -10.13
C ASN A 269 -2.36 -10.17 -10.84
N ALA A 270 -1.11 -9.94 -10.50
CA ALA A 270 -0.29 -8.92 -11.12
C ALA A 270 -0.33 -9.04 -12.66
N THR A 271 -0.46 -7.90 -13.33
CA THR A 271 -0.55 -7.76 -14.80
C THR A 271 -1.83 -8.26 -15.47
N ALA A 272 -2.74 -8.96 -14.79
CA ALA A 272 -3.86 -9.64 -15.42
C ALA A 272 -4.83 -8.68 -16.15
N LEU A 273 -5.13 -7.52 -15.57
CA LEU A 273 -5.98 -6.49 -16.16
C LEU A 273 -5.20 -5.64 -17.18
N TYR A 274 -3.93 -5.36 -16.91
CA TYR A 274 -3.07 -4.74 -17.92
C TYR A 274 -3.07 -5.56 -19.21
N ASN A 275 -2.89 -6.87 -19.12
CA ASN A 275 -2.86 -7.76 -20.28
C ASN A 275 -4.19 -7.75 -21.08
N GLY A 276 -5.31 -7.69 -20.40
CA GLY A 276 -6.63 -7.80 -21.01
C GLY A 276 -7.25 -6.49 -21.46
N MET A 277 -6.97 -5.39 -20.77
CA MET A 277 -7.71 -4.13 -20.91
C MET A 277 -6.83 -2.93 -21.31
N VAL A 278 -5.55 -2.91 -20.90
CA VAL A 278 -4.65 -1.79 -21.17
C VAL A 278 -3.72 -2.08 -22.35
N PHE A 279 -3.11 -3.27 -22.38
CA PHE A 279 -2.20 -3.67 -23.45
C PHE A 279 -2.79 -3.57 -24.86
N PRO A 280 -4.08 -3.93 -25.11
CA PRO A 280 -4.70 -3.84 -26.44
C PRO A 280 -4.83 -2.41 -26.99
N LEU A 281 -4.81 -1.41 -26.11
CA LEU A 281 -4.94 0.00 -26.47
C LEU A 281 -3.66 0.58 -27.05
N ARG A 282 -2.52 -0.06 -26.78
CA ARG A 282 -1.22 0.45 -27.21
C ARG A 282 -0.96 0.21 -28.70
N PRO A 283 -0.31 1.14 -29.37
CA PRO A 283 0.21 2.45 -28.92
C PRO A 283 -0.71 3.62 -29.31
N PHE A 284 -2.03 3.54 -29.05
CA PHE A 284 -2.96 4.63 -29.38
C PHE A 284 -2.53 5.94 -28.71
N GLY A 285 -2.50 7.05 -29.46
CA GLY A 285 -2.02 8.34 -28.97
C GLY A 285 -2.83 8.87 -27.79
N LEU A 286 -2.16 9.27 -26.71
CA LEU A 286 -2.78 9.78 -25.49
C LEU A 286 -2.20 11.14 -25.09
N ARG A 287 -3.03 12.02 -24.52
CA ARG A 287 -2.53 13.16 -23.75
C ARG A 287 -1.99 12.73 -22.41
N GLY A 288 -2.70 11.85 -21.71
CA GLY A 288 -2.36 11.41 -20.37
C GLY A 288 -3.38 10.44 -19.80
N ALA A 289 -3.28 10.19 -18.50
CA ALA A 289 -4.18 9.31 -17.78
C ALA A 289 -4.76 9.98 -16.53
N ILE A 290 -6.00 9.59 -16.17
CA ILE A 290 -6.58 9.82 -14.86
C ILE A 290 -6.81 8.47 -14.17
N TRP A 291 -6.57 8.42 -12.85
CA TRP A 291 -6.58 7.19 -12.05
C TRP A 291 -7.38 7.35 -10.76
N TYR A 292 -8.29 6.43 -10.48
CA TYR A 292 -9.03 6.42 -9.22
C TYR A 292 -9.06 5.00 -8.64
N GLN A 293 -8.11 4.72 -7.75
CA GLN A 293 -7.94 3.43 -7.11
C GLN A 293 -7.13 3.62 -5.82
N GLY A 294 -7.26 2.71 -4.87
CA GLY A 294 -6.50 2.66 -3.63
C GLY A 294 -7.18 1.82 -2.58
N GLU A 295 -8.50 1.72 -2.62
CA GLU A 295 -9.34 1.07 -1.62
C GLU A 295 -8.97 -0.40 -1.42
N ALA A 296 -8.66 -1.12 -2.51
CA ALA A 296 -8.23 -2.52 -2.46
C ALA A 296 -6.79 -2.72 -1.94
N ASN A 297 -6.02 -1.63 -1.76
CA ASN A 297 -4.64 -1.65 -1.26
C ASN A 297 -4.50 -0.99 0.12
N VAL A 298 -5.61 -0.62 0.80
CA VAL A 298 -5.56 -0.11 2.18
C VAL A 298 -4.89 -1.13 3.09
N GLY A 299 -3.96 -0.65 3.94
CA GLY A 299 -3.11 -1.46 4.79
C GLY A 299 -1.69 -1.71 4.25
N GLU A 300 -1.37 -1.25 3.03
CA GLU A 300 0.01 -1.35 2.49
C GLU A 300 0.90 -0.16 2.87
N GLY A 301 0.34 0.91 3.44
CA GLY A 301 1.10 2.10 3.81
C GLY A 301 1.96 2.62 2.66
N MET A 302 3.22 2.94 2.94
CA MET A 302 4.14 3.52 1.96
C MET A 302 4.51 2.62 0.77
N LEU A 303 4.26 1.30 0.84
CA LEU A 303 4.46 0.41 -0.31
C LEU A 303 3.57 0.82 -1.50
N TYR A 304 2.41 1.41 -1.23
CA TYR A 304 1.54 1.92 -2.29
C TYR A 304 2.21 3.04 -3.12
N ASN A 305 3.09 3.86 -2.56
CA ASN A 305 3.91 4.82 -3.33
C ASN A 305 4.80 4.10 -4.36
N ASP A 306 5.46 3.01 -3.96
CA ASP A 306 6.28 2.22 -4.88
C ASP A 306 5.43 1.54 -5.97
N ARG A 307 4.22 1.08 -5.63
CA ARG A 307 3.26 0.55 -6.61
C ARG A 307 2.79 1.62 -7.60
N MET A 308 2.52 2.84 -7.15
CA MET A 308 2.20 3.98 -8.02
C MET A 308 3.37 4.31 -8.96
N LYS A 309 4.61 4.30 -8.45
CA LYS A 309 5.81 4.45 -9.29
C LYS A 309 5.87 3.37 -10.37
N ALA A 310 5.61 2.12 -10.00
CA ALA A 310 5.62 0.99 -10.93
C ALA A 310 4.53 1.14 -12.01
N LEU A 311 3.30 1.45 -11.61
CA LEU A 311 2.19 1.67 -12.55
C LEU A 311 2.52 2.77 -13.56
N VAL A 312 2.86 3.97 -13.07
CA VAL A 312 3.07 5.16 -13.91
C VAL A 312 4.30 5.00 -14.80
N THR A 313 5.42 4.54 -14.23
CA THR A 313 6.66 4.31 -15.00
C THR A 313 6.44 3.21 -16.04
N GLY A 314 5.78 2.13 -15.65
CA GLY A 314 5.48 1.02 -16.54
C GLY A 314 4.59 1.44 -17.70
N TRP A 315 3.49 2.18 -17.46
CA TRP A 315 2.63 2.68 -18.55
C TRP A 315 3.39 3.61 -19.48
N ARG A 316 4.17 4.57 -18.96
CA ARG A 316 5.00 5.46 -19.79
C ARG A 316 6.01 4.71 -20.65
N GLN A 317 6.62 3.69 -20.06
CA GLN A 317 7.61 2.86 -20.76
C GLN A 317 6.97 2.03 -21.89
N VAL A 318 5.82 1.43 -21.66
CA VAL A 318 5.16 0.59 -22.66
C VAL A 318 4.42 1.38 -23.74
N TRP A 319 4.03 2.63 -23.49
CA TRP A 319 3.48 3.55 -24.49
C TRP A 319 4.56 4.15 -25.38
N ASP A 320 5.75 4.39 -24.84
CA ASP A 320 6.90 5.00 -25.54
C ASP A 320 6.59 6.43 -26.09
N GLU A 321 5.75 7.17 -25.37
CA GLU A 321 5.37 8.56 -25.67
C GLU A 321 5.99 9.58 -24.69
N GLY A 322 7.03 9.15 -23.93
CA GLY A 322 7.69 9.98 -22.93
C GLY A 322 6.90 10.15 -21.64
N VAL A 323 7.13 11.28 -20.96
CA VAL A 323 6.53 11.57 -19.66
C VAL A 323 5.17 12.24 -19.87
N PHE A 324 4.14 11.47 -20.10
CA PHE A 324 2.78 11.99 -20.16
C PHE A 324 2.19 12.26 -18.76
N PRO A 325 1.24 13.22 -18.62
CA PRO A 325 0.57 13.54 -17.36
C PRO A 325 -0.20 12.36 -16.78
N PHE A 326 -0.13 12.21 -15.46
CA PHE A 326 -0.87 11.19 -14.73
C PHE A 326 -1.50 11.80 -13.46
N TYR A 327 -2.82 12.00 -13.49
CA TYR A 327 -3.54 12.60 -12.37
C TYR A 327 -4.38 11.56 -11.66
N PHE A 328 -4.41 11.62 -10.33
CA PHE A 328 -5.14 10.61 -9.57
C PHE A 328 -5.89 11.20 -8.39
N VAL A 329 -6.81 10.43 -7.85
CA VAL A 329 -7.67 10.81 -6.74
C VAL A 329 -7.10 10.24 -5.45
N GLN A 330 -6.95 11.06 -4.41
CA GLN A 330 -6.82 10.58 -3.04
C GLN A 330 -8.13 9.90 -2.64
N ILE A 331 -8.10 8.62 -2.24
CA ILE A 331 -9.34 7.92 -1.92
C ILE A 331 -10.08 8.55 -0.73
N ALA A 332 -11.40 8.38 -0.71
CA ALA A 332 -12.27 9.01 0.29
C ALA A 332 -12.13 8.40 1.67
N PRO A 333 -12.44 9.15 2.75
CA PRO A 333 -12.60 8.60 4.09
C PRO A 333 -13.68 7.50 4.10
N TYR A 334 -13.35 6.36 4.74
CA TYR A 334 -14.27 5.24 4.89
C TYR A 334 -13.79 4.31 6.01
N ASN A 335 -14.70 3.61 6.66
CA ASN A 335 -14.40 2.66 7.73
C ASN A 335 -13.88 1.33 7.18
N TYR A 336 -12.57 1.13 7.18
CA TYR A 336 -11.90 -0.11 6.78
C TYR A 336 -11.72 -1.11 7.94
N GLY A 337 -12.29 -0.85 9.12
CA GLY A 337 -12.24 -1.75 10.27
C GLY A 337 -11.30 -1.28 11.39
N ASN A 338 -10.63 -2.23 12.04
CA ASN A 338 -9.98 -2.01 13.33
C ASN A 338 -8.60 -1.31 13.29
N HIS A 339 -8.14 -0.92 12.11
CA HIS A 339 -6.86 -0.20 11.93
C HIS A 339 -7.12 1.21 11.38
N PRO A 340 -7.52 2.18 12.22
CA PRO A 340 -7.97 3.50 11.76
C PRO A 340 -6.89 4.31 11.04
N GLN A 341 -5.62 3.97 11.23
CA GLN A 341 -4.49 4.64 10.59
C GLN A 341 -4.11 4.05 9.22
N ALA A 342 -4.59 2.86 8.88
CA ALA A 342 -4.25 2.22 7.60
C ALA A 342 -4.63 3.07 6.37
N LEU A 343 -5.73 3.81 6.45
CA LEU A 343 -6.13 4.72 5.37
C LEU A 343 -5.28 6.01 5.33
N PRO A 344 -5.03 6.74 6.44
CA PRO A 344 -4.08 7.85 6.44
C PRO A 344 -2.67 7.50 5.95
N GLU A 345 -2.16 6.33 6.25
CA GLU A 345 -0.87 5.84 5.74
C GLU A 345 -0.89 5.66 4.21
N LEU A 346 -2.01 5.19 3.65
CA LEU A 346 -2.19 5.15 2.21
C LEU A 346 -2.30 6.56 1.61
N TRP A 347 -3.00 7.50 2.26
CA TRP A 347 -3.06 8.90 1.83
C TRP A 347 -1.67 9.56 1.80
N GLU A 348 -0.83 9.25 2.79
CA GLU A 348 0.57 9.69 2.81
C GLU A 348 1.35 9.14 1.60
N ALA A 349 1.16 7.85 1.28
CA ALA A 349 1.75 7.22 0.10
C ALA A 349 1.24 7.85 -1.22
N GLN A 350 -0.06 8.15 -1.32
CA GLN A 350 -0.62 8.86 -2.46
C GLN A 350 -0.05 10.28 -2.58
N ALA A 351 0.07 11.02 -1.47
CA ALA A 351 0.69 12.34 -1.46
C ALA A 351 2.19 12.29 -1.82
N ALA A 352 2.92 11.26 -1.39
CA ALA A 352 4.30 11.03 -1.79
C ALA A 352 4.41 10.77 -3.30
N ALA A 353 3.55 9.92 -3.86
CA ALA A 353 3.50 9.65 -5.31
C ALA A 353 3.27 10.92 -6.14
N ALA A 354 2.39 11.82 -5.68
CA ALA A 354 2.14 13.09 -6.36
C ALA A 354 3.38 14.01 -6.38
N ARG A 355 4.23 13.96 -5.35
CA ARG A 355 5.46 14.77 -5.26
C ARG A 355 6.64 14.15 -6.00
N GLU A 356 6.77 12.83 -5.94
CA GLU A 356 7.99 12.12 -6.36
C GLU A 356 7.94 11.68 -7.82
N ILE A 357 6.75 11.44 -8.37
CA ILE A 357 6.60 11.01 -9.76
C ILE A 357 6.42 12.23 -10.65
N PRO A 358 7.31 12.46 -11.64
CA PRO A 358 7.21 13.59 -12.54
C PRO A 358 5.87 13.67 -13.28
N ALA A 359 5.34 14.88 -13.50
CA ALA A 359 4.08 15.15 -14.18
C ALA A 359 2.88 14.37 -13.58
N CYS A 360 2.89 14.17 -12.26
CA CYS A 360 1.77 13.63 -11.50
C CYS A 360 1.11 14.74 -10.65
N GLY A 361 -0.17 14.54 -10.34
CA GLY A 361 -0.94 15.40 -9.45
C GLY A 361 -2.09 14.64 -8.80
N MET A 362 -2.49 15.07 -7.61
CA MET A 362 -3.50 14.40 -6.79
C MET A 362 -4.68 15.31 -6.48
N ALA A 363 -5.88 14.83 -6.76
CA ALA A 363 -7.13 15.47 -6.36
C ALA A 363 -7.55 14.96 -4.97
N VAL A 364 -7.54 15.83 -3.97
CA VAL A 364 -7.98 15.52 -2.60
C VAL A 364 -9.50 15.64 -2.52
N ILE A 365 -10.19 14.67 -1.89
CA ILE A 365 -11.65 14.58 -1.83
C ILE A 365 -12.21 14.25 -0.44
N ASN A 366 -11.45 14.46 0.60
CA ASN A 366 -11.84 14.17 1.99
C ASN A 366 -13.03 15.03 2.51
N ASP A 367 -13.43 16.04 1.76
CA ASP A 367 -14.55 16.96 2.05
C ASP A 367 -15.87 16.60 1.37
N ILE A 368 -15.87 15.66 0.44
CA ILE A 368 -17.03 15.26 -0.37
C ILE A 368 -17.36 13.75 -0.25
N GLY A 369 -16.65 13.03 0.61
CA GLY A 369 -16.90 11.63 0.94
C GLY A 369 -18.09 11.42 1.88
N ASN A 370 -18.42 10.16 2.07
CA ASN A 370 -19.34 9.70 3.11
C ASN A 370 -18.69 8.50 3.81
N VAL A 371 -18.34 8.66 5.08
CA VAL A 371 -17.62 7.61 5.85
C VAL A 371 -18.37 6.27 5.97
N SER A 372 -19.67 6.26 5.63
CA SER A 372 -20.52 5.06 5.59
C SER A 372 -20.68 4.46 4.19
N ASP A 373 -20.14 5.12 3.16
CA ASP A 373 -20.24 4.67 1.76
C ASP A 373 -18.89 4.88 1.07
N ILE A 374 -18.25 3.79 0.68
CA ILE A 374 -16.93 3.79 0.03
C ILE A 374 -16.96 4.49 -1.35
N HIS A 375 -18.16 4.73 -1.90
CA HIS A 375 -18.39 5.33 -3.22
C HIS A 375 -18.97 6.74 -3.11
N PRO A 376 -18.14 7.80 -3.01
CA PRO A 376 -18.64 9.18 -2.98
C PRO A 376 -19.46 9.51 -4.24
N LYS A 377 -20.70 9.97 -4.04
CA LYS A 377 -21.63 10.28 -5.13
C LYS A 377 -21.39 11.63 -5.80
N ASN A 378 -20.56 12.50 -5.22
CA ASN A 378 -20.20 13.79 -5.82
C ASN A 378 -19.06 13.64 -6.83
N LYS A 379 -19.28 12.85 -7.89
CA LYS A 379 -18.29 12.67 -8.97
C LYS A 379 -18.12 13.93 -9.82
N GLN A 380 -19.10 14.85 -9.77
CA GLN A 380 -18.99 16.17 -10.37
C GLN A 380 -17.73 16.90 -9.89
N GLU A 381 -17.55 16.95 -8.58
CA GLU A 381 -16.42 17.62 -7.97
C GLU A 381 -15.12 16.84 -8.14
N VAL A 382 -15.16 15.51 -8.11
CA VAL A 382 -13.98 14.65 -8.39
C VAL A 382 -13.45 14.93 -9.81
N GLY A 383 -14.30 14.85 -10.83
CA GLY A 383 -13.92 15.13 -12.23
C GLY A 383 -13.43 16.57 -12.41
N ARG A 384 -14.10 17.55 -11.78
CA ARG A 384 -13.67 18.95 -11.82
C ARG A 384 -12.27 19.13 -11.24
N ARG A 385 -11.95 18.55 -10.08
CA ARG A 385 -10.61 18.66 -9.44
C ARG A 385 -9.51 18.02 -10.28
N LEU A 386 -9.77 16.86 -10.90
CA LEU A 386 -8.85 16.27 -11.86
C LEU A 386 -8.65 17.17 -13.10
N ALA A 387 -9.72 17.79 -13.60
CA ALA A 387 -9.62 18.72 -14.72
C ALA A 387 -8.85 20.00 -14.35
N LEU A 388 -8.97 20.52 -13.13
CA LEU A 388 -8.15 21.65 -12.67
C LEU A 388 -6.66 21.33 -12.72
N LEU A 389 -6.25 20.10 -12.30
CA LEU A 389 -4.86 19.65 -12.42
C LEU A 389 -4.41 19.66 -13.88
N ALA A 390 -5.21 19.08 -14.78
CA ALA A 390 -4.89 19.05 -16.20
C ALA A 390 -4.80 20.46 -16.81
N LEU A 391 -5.77 21.33 -16.54
CA LEU A 391 -5.79 22.71 -17.05
C LEU A 391 -4.59 23.51 -16.58
N ALA A 392 -4.22 23.42 -15.32
CA ALA A 392 -3.08 24.13 -14.77
C ALA A 392 -1.72 23.54 -15.24
N GLN A 393 -1.55 22.22 -15.13
CA GLN A 393 -0.23 21.60 -15.28
C GLN A 393 0.05 21.11 -16.70
N THR A 394 -0.97 20.58 -17.44
CA THR A 394 -0.81 20.11 -18.82
C THR A 394 -1.04 21.23 -19.81
N TYR A 395 -2.11 22.03 -19.61
CA TYR A 395 -2.49 23.08 -20.56
C TYR A 395 -1.98 24.48 -20.17
N GLY A 396 -1.25 24.59 -19.05
CA GLY A 396 -0.54 25.80 -18.67
C GLY A 396 -1.41 27.00 -18.32
N GLN A 397 -2.67 26.80 -17.91
CA GLN A 397 -3.57 27.87 -17.49
C GLN A 397 -3.19 28.39 -16.11
N LYS A 398 -2.43 29.48 -16.05
CA LYS A 398 -1.79 30.00 -14.83
C LYS A 398 -2.74 30.56 -13.77
N ASP A 399 -3.95 30.95 -14.19
CA ASP A 399 -4.96 31.52 -13.28
C ASP A 399 -5.79 30.46 -12.56
N ILE A 400 -5.52 29.18 -12.83
CA ILE A 400 -6.23 28.06 -12.21
C ILE A 400 -5.48 27.56 -10.97
N VAL A 401 -6.13 27.66 -9.82
CA VAL A 401 -5.68 26.98 -8.60
C VAL A 401 -6.14 25.52 -8.67
N SER A 402 -5.19 24.60 -8.73
CA SER A 402 -5.46 23.17 -8.97
C SER A 402 -5.22 22.28 -7.76
N SER A 403 -4.61 22.80 -6.68
CA SER A 403 -4.35 22.07 -5.44
C SER A 403 -4.92 22.82 -4.24
N GLY A 404 -5.38 22.07 -3.24
CA GLY A 404 -5.62 22.58 -1.90
C GLY A 404 -4.31 22.78 -1.12
N PRO A 405 -4.38 23.25 0.13
CA PRO A 405 -3.21 23.44 0.98
C PRO A 405 -2.42 22.13 1.15
N THR A 406 -1.11 22.17 0.91
CA THR A 406 -0.20 21.07 1.13
C THR A 406 0.85 21.44 2.17
N PHE A 407 1.22 20.49 3.03
CA PHE A 407 2.24 20.73 4.06
C PHE A 407 3.56 21.23 3.46
N LYS A 408 4.10 22.31 4.01
CA LYS A 408 5.38 22.89 3.61
C LYS A 408 6.46 22.73 4.68
N SER A 409 6.17 23.18 5.91
CA SER A 409 7.14 23.16 7.00
C SER A 409 6.47 23.18 8.36
N LEU A 410 7.20 22.69 9.36
CA LEU A 410 6.86 22.70 10.78
C LEU A 410 7.90 23.50 11.54
N ALA A 411 7.47 24.37 12.47
CA ALA A 411 8.33 25.08 13.38
C ALA A 411 7.74 25.11 14.78
N THR A 412 8.57 24.97 15.82
CA THR A 412 8.18 25.11 17.22
C THR A 412 8.29 26.58 17.66
N GLU A 413 7.25 27.12 18.25
CA GLU A 413 7.15 28.49 18.79
C GLU A 413 6.72 28.43 20.26
N GLY A 414 7.67 28.22 21.16
CA GLY A 414 7.40 28.03 22.58
C GLY A 414 6.57 26.75 22.81
N ASP A 415 5.38 26.91 23.37
CA ASP A 415 4.39 25.85 23.63
C ASP A 415 3.49 25.54 22.42
N LYS A 416 3.83 26.03 21.23
CA LYS A 416 3.02 25.90 20.01
C LYS A 416 3.80 25.35 18.85
N LEU A 417 3.08 24.75 17.89
CA LEU A 417 3.62 24.38 16.58
C LEU A 417 3.02 25.27 15.49
N ARG A 418 3.86 25.80 14.62
CA ARG A 418 3.45 26.47 13.39
C ARG A 418 3.58 25.52 12.22
N VAL A 419 2.46 25.23 11.58
CA VAL A 419 2.39 24.47 10.32
C VAL A 419 2.19 25.45 9.18
N THR A 420 3.13 25.51 8.25
CA THR A 420 3.04 26.37 7.05
C THR A 420 2.64 25.51 5.85
N PHE A 421 1.79 26.07 4.97
CA PHE A 421 1.26 25.39 3.80
C PHE A 421 1.74 26.06 2.50
N GLU A 422 1.92 25.25 1.45
CA GLU A 422 1.91 25.67 0.05
C GLU A 422 0.48 25.66 -0.49
N HIS A 423 0.25 26.26 -1.64
CA HIS A 423 -1.08 26.39 -2.27
C HIS A 423 -2.13 27.04 -1.36
N ALA A 424 -1.67 27.90 -0.47
CA ALA A 424 -2.48 28.71 0.44
C ALA A 424 -2.70 30.14 -0.12
N ASP A 425 -2.56 30.35 -1.42
CA ASP A 425 -2.75 31.62 -2.08
C ASP A 425 -4.14 32.17 -1.80
N GLY A 426 -4.22 33.45 -1.40
CA GLY A 426 -5.44 34.06 -0.90
C GLY A 426 -5.77 33.74 0.57
N GLY A 427 -4.97 32.89 1.24
CA GLY A 427 -5.11 32.48 2.63
C GLY A 427 -5.83 31.14 2.83
N LEU A 428 -5.77 30.65 4.05
CA LEU A 428 -6.48 29.46 4.52
C LEU A 428 -7.89 29.84 5.03
N ALA A 429 -8.79 28.88 5.02
CA ALA A 429 -10.16 29.07 5.53
C ALA A 429 -10.71 27.75 6.09
N SER A 430 -11.68 27.89 6.99
CA SER A 430 -12.57 26.80 7.39
C SER A 430 -13.69 26.66 6.35
N ARG A 431 -14.03 25.42 5.97
CA ARG A 431 -15.08 25.14 5.00
C ARG A 431 -16.48 25.48 5.49
N ASP A 432 -16.71 25.31 6.77
CA ASP A 432 -18.00 25.46 7.43
C ASP A 432 -18.07 26.65 8.40
N GLY A 433 -17.00 27.44 8.47
CA GLY A 433 -16.89 28.59 9.37
C GLY A 433 -16.71 28.22 10.84
N GLN A 434 -16.57 26.91 11.15
CA GLN A 434 -16.28 26.43 12.51
C GLN A 434 -14.76 26.40 12.76
N PRO A 435 -14.30 26.26 14.01
CA PRO A 435 -12.90 26.01 14.30
C PRO A 435 -12.35 24.85 13.48
N LEU A 436 -11.05 24.92 13.14
CA LEU A 436 -10.39 23.85 12.38
C LEU A 436 -10.39 22.55 13.19
N THR A 437 -10.60 21.44 12.48
CA THR A 437 -10.67 20.09 13.06
C THR A 437 -9.49 19.22 12.62
N ASP A 438 -9.37 18.05 13.23
CA ASP A 438 -8.48 16.94 12.84
C ASP A 438 -6.98 17.26 12.89
N PHE A 439 -6.57 18.26 13.68
CA PHE A 439 -5.19 18.47 14.07
C PHE A 439 -4.90 17.80 15.41
N GLU A 440 -3.78 17.09 15.48
CA GLU A 440 -3.26 16.51 16.71
C GLU A 440 -1.76 16.79 16.83
N ILE A 441 -1.29 17.04 18.05
CA ILE A 441 0.12 17.30 18.37
C ILE A 441 0.58 16.39 19.49
N ILE A 442 1.89 16.15 19.58
CA ILE A 442 2.50 15.36 20.64
C ILE A 442 3.58 16.15 21.35
N ASP A 443 3.63 15.99 22.68
CA ASP A 443 4.67 16.55 23.54
C ASP A 443 5.96 15.72 23.48
N ALA A 444 7.12 16.38 23.63
CA ALA A 444 8.43 15.74 23.66
C ALA A 444 8.57 14.73 24.82
N GLU A 445 7.92 15.01 25.95
CA GLU A 445 8.16 14.29 27.20
C GLU A 445 7.01 13.38 27.63
N GLN A 446 5.77 13.66 27.20
CA GLN A 446 4.58 13.04 27.78
C GLN A 446 3.52 12.63 26.74
N GLY A 447 2.75 11.59 27.09
CA GLY A 447 1.51 11.20 26.41
C GLY A 447 1.69 10.66 24.98
N GLY A 448 0.58 10.54 24.28
CA GLY A 448 0.46 10.32 22.85
C GLY A 448 -0.01 11.58 22.13
N PHE A 449 -0.40 11.45 20.87
CA PHE A 449 -1.05 12.55 20.15
C PHE A 449 -2.36 12.95 20.82
N VAL A 450 -2.54 14.27 20.99
CA VAL A 450 -3.75 14.87 21.54
C VAL A 450 -4.34 15.89 20.59
N LYS A 451 -5.65 16.06 20.59
CA LYS A 451 -6.34 17.05 19.75
C LYS A 451 -5.83 18.46 20.04
N ALA A 452 -5.48 19.18 18.99
CA ALA A 452 -4.98 20.54 19.08
C ALA A 452 -6.06 21.57 18.76
N THR A 453 -6.00 22.70 19.46
CA THR A 453 -6.63 23.95 19.02
C THR A 453 -5.81 24.54 17.88
N ALA A 454 -6.45 24.82 16.75
CA ALA A 454 -5.81 25.27 15.53
C ALA A 454 -6.31 26.66 15.13
N GLN A 455 -5.38 27.61 14.99
CA GLN A 455 -5.67 29.00 14.63
C GLN A 455 -5.02 29.33 13.30
N ILE A 456 -5.78 29.81 12.31
CA ILE A 456 -5.26 30.29 11.03
C ILE A 456 -4.47 31.59 11.24
N ASP A 457 -3.28 31.63 10.65
CA ASP A 457 -2.42 32.80 10.59
C ASP A 457 -1.80 32.91 9.17
N GLY A 458 -2.49 33.60 8.28
CA GLY A 458 -2.11 33.74 6.88
C GLY A 458 -2.09 32.41 6.12
N ALA A 459 -0.92 31.99 5.68
CA ALA A 459 -0.67 30.69 5.03
C ALA A 459 -0.25 29.60 6.03
N SER A 460 -0.39 29.84 7.33
CA SER A 460 0.01 28.92 8.38
C SER A 460 -1.16 28.63 9.33
N VAL A 461 -1.04 27.56 10.09
CA VAL A 461 -1.90 27.24 11.22
C VAL A 461 -1.01 27.12 12.45
N LEU A 462 -1.39 27.82 13.51
CA LEU A 462 -0.75 27.73 14.83
C LEU A 462 -1.53 26.74 15.70
N LEU A 463 -0.83 25.74 16.25
CA LEU A 463 -1.41 24.64 17.01
C LEU A 463 -0.97 24.71 18.47
N SER A 464 -1.89 24.44 19.39
CA SER A 464 -1.60 24.28 20.82
C SER A 464 -2.60 23.28 21.44
N ALA A 465 -2.23 22.66 22.56
CA ALA A 465 -3.13 21.80 23.31
C ALA A 465 -2.87 21.91 24.82
N PRO A 466 -3.89 21.77 25.66
CA PRO A 466 -3.71 21.71 27.11
C PRO A 466 -2.78 20.57 27.53
N GLY A 467 -1.79 20.87 28.38
CA GLY A 467 -0.82 19.87 28.87
C GLY A 467 0.29 19.51 27.90
N VAL A 468 0.42 20.22 26.77
CA VAL A 468 1.54 20.11 25.82
C VAL A 468 2.38 21.37 25.96
N GLU A 469 3.57 21.24 26.55
CA GLU A 469 4.49 22.36 26.80
C GLU A 469 5.65 22.39 25.79
N HIS A 470 6.02 21.22 25.28
CA HIS A 470 7.12 21.04 24.33
C HIS A 470 6.67 20.25 23.09
N PRO A 471 5.79 20.82 22.25
CA PRO A 471 5.27 20.13 21.08
C PRO A 471 6.36 19.91 20.02
N VAL A 472 6.46 18.68 19.48
CA VAL A 472 7.52 18.29 18.56
C VAL A 472 7.05 17.67 17.24
N ALA A 473 5.80 17.18 17.21
CA ALA A 473 5.24 16.62 15.98
C ALA A 473 3.73 16.90 15.88
N VAL A 474 3.25 16.88 14.65
CA VAL A 474 1.87 17.10 14.26
C VAL A 474 1.41 16.01 13.31
N ARG A 475 0.13 15.65 13.41
CA ARG A 475 -0.60 14.91 12.37
C ARG A 475 -1.93 15.60 12.10
N PHE A 476 -2.37 15.54 10.84
CA PHE A 476 -3.61 16.15 10.37
C PHE A 476 -4.42 15.14 9.57
N ALA A 477 -5.71 15.02 9.91
CA ALA A 477 -6.63 14.03 9.31
C ALA A 477 -6.08 12.59 9.39
N TRP A 478 -5.52 12.22 10.56
CA TRP A 478 -4.82 10.95 10.75
C TRP A 478 -5.73 9.84 11.29
N ASP A 479 -6.95 9.77 10.75
CA ASP A 479 -7.95 8.74 11.05
C ASP A 479 -8.75 8.42 9.78
N GLN A 480 -9.12 7.15 9.59
CA GLN A 480 -9.88 6.70 8.41
C GLN A 480 -11.26 7.37 8.25
N LEU A 481 -11.79 7.94 9.31
CA LEU A 481 -13.08 8.66 9.31
C LEU A 481 -12.91 10.18 9.30
N ALA A 482 -11.68 10.69 9.20
CA ALA A 482 -11.42 12.13 9.24
C ALA A 482 -12.07 12.86 8.07
N THR A 483 -12.84 13.91 8.37
CA THR A 483 -13.46 14.79 7.38
C THR A 483 -13.11 16.25 7.68
N PRO A 484 -11.82 16.62 7.57
CA PRO A 484 -11.32 17.92 8.00
C PRO A 484 -11.96 19.07 7.24
N ASN A 485 -12.01 20.25 7.89
CA ASN A 485 -12.63 21.44 7.31
C ASN A 485 -11.62 22.48 6.78
N LEU A 486 -10.31 22.21 6.81
CA LEU A 486 -9.29 23.11 6.28
C LEU A 486 -9.29 23.13 4.73
N LYS A 487 -9.38 24.34 4.16
CA LYS A 487 -9.29 24.58 2.71
C LYS A 487 -8.55 25.87 2.39
N ASN A 488 -8.19 26.07 1.12
CA ASN A 488 -7.77 27.39 0.63
C ASN A 488 -8.98 28.25 0.19
N GLN A 489 -8.74 29.51 -0.20
CA GLN A 489 -9.79 30.40 -0.67
C GLN A 489 -10.45 29.95 -1.98
N SER A 490 -9.80 29.12 -2.79
CA SER A 490 -10.35 28.50 -4.00
C SER A 490 -11.29 27.32 -3.71
N GLY A 491 -11.48 26.97 -2.43
CA GLY A 491 -12.41 25.93 -1.99
C GLY A 491 -11.84 24.51 -2.04
N LEU A 492 -10.55 24.35 -2.31
CA LEU A 492 -9.89 23.03 -2.35
C LEU A 492 -9.40 22.62 -0.97
N PRO A 493 -9.68 21.38 -0.52
CA PRO A 493 -9.35 20.89 0.82
C PRO A 493 -7.86 20.57 0.97
N ALA A 494 -7.37 20.60 2.22
CA ALA A 494 -6.07 20.07 2.59
C ALA A 494 -6.11 18.54 2.69
N GLY A 495 -5.08 17.87 2.17
CA GLY A 495 -4.87 16.43 2.35
C GLY A 495 -4.27 16.09 3.71
N ALA A 496 -4.36 14.82 4.10
CA ALA A 496 -3.74 14.31 5.32
C ALA A 496 -2.21 14.40 5.26
N PHE A 497 -1.60 14.65 6.41
CA PHE A 497 -0.14 14.65 6.56
C PHE A 497 0.27 14.42 8.01
N ARG A 498 1.54 14.04 8.20
CA ARG A 498 2.24 14.12 9.49
C ARG A 498 3.60 14.76 9.30
N ALA A 499 4.10 15.41 10.36
CA ALA A 499 5.40 16.08 10.36
C ALA A 499 5.98 16.17 11.77
N GLY A 500 7.30 16.31 11.84
CA GLY A 500 8.06 16.22 13.09
C GLY A 500 8.43 14.77 13.40
N THR A 501 8.98 14.55 14.57
CA THR A 501 9.45 13.24 15.01
C THR A 501 8.77 12.86 16.32
N ILE A 502 8.15 11.68 16.37
CA ILE A 502 7.66 11.12 17.63
C ILE A 502 8.89 10.86 18.51
N PRO A 503 8.92 11.40 19.75
CA PRO A 503 10.09 11.28 20.61
C PRO A 503 10.40 9.83 20.96
N ALA A 504 11.64 9.41 20.77
CA ALA A 504 12.12 8.18 21.39
C ALA A 504 12.30 8.42 22.89
N ARG A 505 11.61 7.65 23.70
CA ARG A 505 11.66 7.75 25.17
C ARG A 505 12.62 6.73 25.73
N ASP A 506 13.34 7.09 26.80
CA ASP A 506 14.23 6.19 27.55
C ASP A 506 13.73 6.08 28.99
N PHE A 507 12.87 5.10 29.23
CA PHE A 507 12.25 4.85 30.53
C PHE A 507 13.28 4.50 31.59
N LEU A 508 14.27 3.69 31.20
CA LEU A 508 15.31 3.23 32.11
C LEU A 508 16.07 4.41 32.71
N LYS A 509 16.48 5.37 31.86
CA LYS A 509 17.21 6.56 32.28
C LYS A 509 16.33 7.54 33.07
N ALA A 510 15.08 7.69 32.65
CA ALA A 510 14.18 8.73 33.19
C ALA A 510 13.52 8.32 34.51
N GLN A 511 13.18 7.03 34.70
CA GLN A 511 12.28 6.60 35.76
C GLN A 511 12.79 5.45 36.63
N VAL A 512 13.97 4.87 36.33
CA VAL A 512 14.52 3.74 37.08
C VAL A 512 15.80 4.10 37.81
N PRO A 513 15.74 4.62 39.06
CA PRO A 513 16.93 5.10 39.77
C PRO A 513 17.99 4.03 40.03
N GLU A 514 17.58 2.77 40.25
CA GLU A 514 18.51 1.67 40.53
C GLU A 514 19.28 1.22 39.29
N ALA A 515 18.79 1.54 38.07
CA ALA A 515 19.46 1.11 36.83
C ALA A 515 20.92 1.63 36.72
N LYS A 516 21.26 2.72 37.39
CA LYS A 516 22.64 3.24 37.44
C LYS A 516 23.66 2.27 38.09
N ASP A 517 23.19 1.36 38.93
CA ASP A 517 24.01 0.40 39.64
C ASP A 517 24.09 -0.96 38.88
N TYR A 518 23.37 -1.06 37.75
CA TYR A 518 23.36 -2.22 36.88
C TYR A 518 24.22 -2.01 35.63
N GLN A 519 24.74 -3.11 35.10
CA GLN A 519 25.48 -3.13 33.84
C GLN A 519 24.58 -3.67 32.71
N LEU A 520 24.52 -2.99 31.59
CA LEU A 520 23.78 -3.43 30.41
C LEU A 520 24.47 -4.66 29.78
N VAL A 521 23.75 -5.75 29.68
CA VAL A 521 24.22 -7.00 29.04
C VAL A 521 23.76 -7.01 27.58
N TYR A 522 22.45 -6.85 27.36
CA TYR A 522 21.83 -6.91 26.05
C TYR A 522 20.92 -5.73 25.79
N ASP A 523 20.88 -5.33 24.54
CA ASP A 523 19.91 -4.40 23.99
C ASP A 523 19.38 -4.94 22.67
N LEU A 524 18.08 -4.96 22.48
CA LEU A 524 17.43 -5.50 21.30
C LEU A 524 16.29 -4.59 20.85
N ASP A 525 16.38 -4.12 19.62
CA ASP A 525 15.22 -3.63 18.88
C ASP A 525 14.33 -4.83 18.50
N LEU A 526 13.15 -4.92 19.13
CA LEU A 526 12.22 -6.03 18.92
C LEU A 526 11.59 -6.06 17.52
N ASN A 527 11.82 -5.03 16.67
CA ASN A 527 11.54 -5.12 15.23
C ASN A 527 12.43 -6.15 14.52
N LYS A 528 13.55 -6.53 15.14
CA LYS A 528 14.51 -7.51 14.62
C LYS A 528 14.29 -8.93 15.18
N LEU A 529 13.14 -9.16 15.82
CA LEU A 529 12.79 -10.52 16.23
C LEU A 529 12.65 -11.41 15.00
N GLY A 530 13.36 -12.53 15.01
CA GLY A 530 13.38 -13.51 13.94
C GLY A 530 13.85 -14.86 14.46
N HIS A 531 13.98 -15.82 13.57
CA HIS A 531 14.46 -17.17 13.94
C HIS A 531 15.80 -17.13 14.71
N ASP A 532 16.69 -16.23 14.32
CA ASP A 532 17.95 -15.95 15.01
C ASP A 532 17.90 -14.56 15.66
N ILE A 533 18.33 -14.45 16.91
CA ILE A 533 18.40 -13.17 17.62
C ILE A 533 19.72 -12.47 17.34
N HIS A 534 19.63 -11.26 16.81
CA HIS A 534 20.76 -10.37 16.58
C HIS A 534 20.67 -9.15 17.50
N TRP A 535 21.42 -9.20 18.61
CA TRP A 535 21.48 -8.12 19.59
C TRP A 535 22.07 -6.84 19.00
N ASP A 536 21.49 -5.69 19.27
CA ASP A 536 22.08 -4.38 18.93
C ASP A 536 23.27 -4.10 19.83
N VAL A 537 23.20 -4.53 21.08
CA VAL A 537 24.30 -4.51 22.05
C VAL A 537 24.44 -5.90 22.68
N ASP A 538 25.66 -6.41 22.68
CA ASP A 538 26.05 -7.64 23.39
C ASP A 538 27.36 -7.34 24.17
N ASN A 539 27.19 -7.08 25.45
CA ASN A 539 28.28 -6.72 26.36
C ASN A 539 28.75 -7.88 27.24
N ARG A 540 28.36 -9.14 26.98
CA ARG A 540 28.75 -10.29 27.80
C ARG A 540 30.25 -10.36 28.08
N SER A 541 31.06 -10.07 27.08
CA SER A 541 32.52 -10.09 27.20
C SER A 541 33.11 -8.96 28.07
N GLN A 542 32.32 -7.97 28.41
CA GLN A 542 32.72 -6.78 29.18
C GLN A 542 32.30 -6.93 30.66
N ILE A 543 31.41 -7.87 30.97
CA ILE A 543 30.91 -8.09 32.32
C ILE A 543 31.75 -9.16 32.99
N HIS A 544 32.39 -8.78 34.09
CA HIS A 544 33.30 -9.64 34.82
C HIS A 544 32.83 -9.84 36.26
N GLY A 545 32.91 -11.08 36.74
CA GLY A 545 32.49 -11.45 38.09
C GLY A 545 31.09 -12.06 38.15
N ALA A 546 30.69 -12.47 39.33
CA ALA A 546 29.36 -12.98 39.59
C ALA A 546 28.36 -11.82 39.67
N PHE A 547 27.17 -12.03 39.15
CA PHE A 547 26.05 -11.12 39.34
C PHE A 547 25.04 -11.75 40.33
N ASP A 548 24.40 -10.92 41.12
CA ASP A 548 23.42 -11.33 42.13
C ASP A 548 21.99 -10.97 41.78
N ARG A 549 21.80 -10.06 40.79
CA ARG A 549 20.46 -9.69 40.28
C ARG A 549 20.46 -9.58 38.76
N VAL A 550 19.28 -9.85 38.18
CA VAL A 550 18.97 -9.67 36.75
C VAL A 550 17.83 -8.69 36.65
N ALA A 551 17.89 -7.82 35.66
CA ALA A 551 16.81 -6.86 35.35
C ALA A 551 16.45 -6.84 33.88
N TYR A 552 15.17 -6.61 33.62
CA TYR A 552 14.58 -6.46 32.30
C TYR A 552 13.87 -5.12 32.22
N CYS A 553 14.06 -4.43 31.09
CA CYS A 553 13.29 -3.24 30.76
C CYS A 553 12.68 -3.43 29.37
N VAL A 554 11.36 -3.52 29.30
CA VAL A 554 10.59 -3.57 28.06
C VAL A 554 9.95 -2.21 27.83
N GLU A 555 10.13 -1.66 26.63
CA GLU A 555 9.59 -0.37 26.21
C GLU A 555 8.85 -0.58 24.89
N LEU A 556 7.59 -0.18 24.85
CA LEU A 556 6.69 -0.32 23.70
C LEU A 556 6.07 1.04 23.41
N GLN A 557 6.12 1.48 22.15
CA GLN A 557 5.46 2.72 21.70
C GLN A 557 4.66 2.45 20.44
N ASP A 558 3.38 2.76 20.48
CA ASP A 558 2.49 2.63 19.31
C ASP A 558 2.62 3.80 18.33
N ALA A 559 1.89 3.71 17.22
CA ALA A 559 1.86 4.74 16.19
C ALA A 559 1.23 6.07 16.65
N ASP A 560 0.45 6.05 17.73
CA ASP A 560 -0.11 7.23 18.37
C ASP A 560 0.86 7.91 19.35
N GLY A 561 2.04 7.33 19.54
CA GLY A 561 3.05 7.81 20.48
C GLY A 561 2.75 7.43 21.94
N HIS A 562 1.71 6.61 22.21
CA HIS A 562 1.50 6.09 23.54
C HIS A 562 2.66 5.18 23.91
N PHE A 563 3.26 5.48 25.04
CA PHE A 563 4.45 4.81 25.52
C PHE A 563 4.16 3.99 26.76
N GLN A 564 4.44 2.70 26.68
CA GLN A 564 4.31 1.72 27.75
C GLN A 564 5.68 1.17 28.11
N ALA A 565 6.00 1.11 29.39
CA ALA A 565 7.24 0.56 29.83
C ALA A 565 7.11 -0.17 31.17
N VAL A 566 7.89 -1.20 31.32
CA VAL A 566 8.08 -1.92 32.60
C VAL A 566 9.55 -2.23 32.79
N TYR A 567 10.02 -1.96 33.98
CA TYR A 567 11.27 -2.44 34.51
C TYR A 567 10.97 -3.45 35.62
N VAL A 568 11.62 -4.61 35.58
CA VAL A 568 11.60 -5.58 36.66
C VAL A 568 13.00 -6.07 36.93
N SER A 569 13.45 -5.99 38.18
CA SER A 569 14.65 -6.67 38.66
C SER A 569 14.30 -7.75 39.68
N MET A 570 15.13 -8.80 39.75
CA MET A 570 14.94 -9.96 40.61
C MET A 570 16.27 -10.57 41.02
N ASP A 571 16.27 -11.38 42.06
CA ASP A 571 17.44 -12.18 42.37
C ASP A 571 17.85 -13.04 41.17
N ALA A 572 19.15 -13.25 40.97
CA ALA A 572 19.64 -14.02 39.84
C ALA A 572 19.13 -15.47 39.91
N PHE A 573 18.51 -15.92 38.84
CA PHE A 573 17.98 -17.29 38.69
C PHE A 573 18.92 -18.21 37.90
N THR A 574 20.02 -17.67 37.41
CA THR A 574 21.10 -18.37 36.70
C THR A 574 22.41 -17.60 36.91
N ASP A 575 23.54 -18.27 36.75
CA ASP A 575 24.89 -17.71 36.77
C ASP A 575 25.45 -17.42 35.35
N SER A 576 24.67 -17.69 34.30
CA SER A 576 25.09 -17.60 32.91
C SER A 576 24.46 -16.38 32.21
N LEU A 577 25.32 -15.47 31.76
CA LEU A 577 24.89 -14.34 30.94
C LEU A 577 24.24 -14.77 29.59
N ASP A 578 24.59 -15.94 29.06
CA ASP A 578 24.00 -16.50 27.84
C ASP A 578 22.52 -16.87 28.01
N LYS A 579 22.07 -17.06 29.25
CA LYS A 579 20.73 -17.59 29.55
C LYS A 579 19.74 -16.56 30.06
N ILE A 580 20.14 -15.29 30.22
CA ILE A 580 19.23 -14.23 30.70
C ILE A 580 18.57 -13.45 29.61
N GLY A 581 18.99 -13.58 28.34
CA GLY A 581 18.36 -12.92 27.18
C GLY A 581 17.15 -13.71 26.66
N VAL A 582 16.63 -13.30 25.51
CA VAL A 582 15.57 -14.01 24.80
C VAL A 582 16.03 -15.45 24.55
N PRO A 583 15.27 -16.45 24.99
CA PRO A 583 15.69 -17.85 24.87
C PRO A 583 15.71 -18.26 23.39
N THR A 584 16.79 -18.94 23.00
CA THR A 584 16.99 -19.50 21.67
C THR A 584 17.58 -20.87 21.74
N ALA A 585 17.58 -21.63 20.66
CA ALA A 585 18.26 -22.91 20.55
C ALA A 585 19.76 -22.80 20.97
N ALA A 586 20.41 -21.71 20.57
CA ALA A 586 21.82 -21.45 20.86
C ALA A 586 22.07 -21.11 22.34
N SER A 587 21.17 -20.35 22.98
CA SER A 587 21.30 -20.01 24.41
C SER A 587 21.00 -21.18 25.31
N GLY A 588 20.17 -22.14 24.88
CA GLY A 588 19.71 -23.26 25.71
C GLY A 588 18.96 -22.83 26.97
N ALA A 589 18.41 -21.59 27.00
CA ALA A 589 17.67 -21.08 28.14
C ALA A 589 16.32 -21.82 28.23
N PHE A 590 16.08 -22.42 29.39
CA PHE A 590 14.82 -23.06 29.72
C PHE A 590 14.56 -22.90 31.21
N PHE A 591 13.54 -22.15 31.57
CA PHE A 591 13.18 -21.87 32.94
C PHE A 591 11.66 -21.87 33.11
N GLN A 592 11.20 -22.59 34.13
CA GLN A 592 9.85 -22.51 34.69
C GLN A 592 10.00 -22.51 36.19
N GLN A 593 10.18 -21.36 36.82
CA GLN A 593 10.49 -21.29 38.22
C GLN A 593 10.07 -19.99 38.88
N ASN A 594 9.91 -20.06 40.22
CA ASN A 594 9.73 -18.87 41.04
C ASN A 594 11.02 -18.05 41.09
N VAL A 595 10.87 -16.75 41.10
CA VAL A 595 11.91 -15.75 41.35
C VAL A 595 11.51 -14.89 42.55
N SER A 596 12.47 -14.23 43.17
CA SER A 596 12.26 -13.49 44.42
C SER A 596 12.80 -12.06 44.35
N ASN A 597 12.42 -11.29 45.37
CA ASN A 597 12.87 -9.91 45.56
C ASN A 597 12.67 -9.02 44.33
N LEU A 598 11.45 -9.05 43.75
CA LEU A 598 11.18 -8.23 42.58
C LEU A 598 11.15 -6.75 42.95
N THR A 599 11.82 -5.93 42.14
CA THR A 599 11.55 -4.50 42.07
C THR A 599 10.85 -4.23 40.73
N VAL A 600 9.64 -3.67 40.78
CA VAL A 600 8.81 -3.40 39.60
C VAL A 600 8.55 -1.90 39.51
N ILE A 601 8.89 -1.30 38.38
CA ILE A 601 8.60 0.07 38.03
C ILE A 601 7.92 0.07 36.66
N SER A 602 6.76 0.71 36.54
CA SER A 602 6.01 0.76 35.28
C SER A 602 5.19 2.05 35.19
N ASN A 603 5.00 2.56 33.98
CA ASN A 603 4.04 3.61 33.68
C ASN A 603 2.68 3.06 33.20
N VAL A 604 2.54 1.73 33.11
CA VAL A 604 1.29 1.08 32.69
C VAL A 604 0.31 1.02 33.85
N LYS A 605 -0.86 1.60 33.64
CA LYS A 605 -1.93 1.64 34.66
C LYS A 605 -2.36 0.22 35.04
N GLY A 606 -2.37 -0.06 36.34
CA GLY A 606 -2.82 -1.33 36.89
C GLY A 606 -1.69 -2.33 37.15
N ILE A 607 -0.47 -2.06 36.70
CA ILE A 607 0.70 -2.85 37.13
C ILE A 607 1.03 -2.52 38.59
N GLU A 608 1.16 -3.56 39.41
CA GLU A 608 1.61 -3.40 40.78
C GLU A 608 3.11 -3.09 40.80
N THR A 609 3.45 -1.92 41.31
CA THR A 609 4.82 -1.44 41.42
C THR A 609 5.31 -1.50 42.86
N GLY A 610 6.59 -1.76 43.06
CA GLY A 610 7.18 -1.83 44.42
C GLY A 610 8.56 -2.40 44.41
N VAL A 611 9.15 -2.45 45.60
CA VAL A 611 10.46 -3.07 45.87
C VAL A 611 10.31 -4.29 46.79
N GLN A 612 11.15 -5.29 46.59
CA GLN A 612 11.15 -6.54 47.38
C GLN A 612 9.77 -7.25 47.38
N LEU A 613 9.04 -7.20 46.30
CA LEU A 613 7.83 -7.99 46.13
C LEU A 613 8.17 -9.48 46.17
N ALA A 614 7.38 -10.27 46.90
CA ALA A 614 7.77 -11.60 47.29
C ALA A 614 7.52 -12.66 46.21
N GLY A 615 6.47 -12.54 45.42
CA GLY A 615 5.98 -13.60 44.55
C GLY A 615 6.15 -13.29 43.08
N GLY A 616 7.19 -13.80 42.46
CA GLY A 616 7.39 -13.75 41.00
C GLY A 616 7.72 -15.09 40.40
N ASN A 617 7.55 -15.23 39.11
CA ASN A 617 7.98 -16.38 38.34
C ASN A 617 8.39 -15.99 36.92
N ILE A 618 9.17 -16.85 36.33
CA ILE A 618 9.61 -16.74 34.93
C ILE A 618 9.26 -18.01 34.16
N GLU A 619 8.98 -17.79 32.87
CA GLU A 619 8.77 -18.80 31.84
C GLU A 619 9.62 -18.46 30.65
N PHE A 620 10.71 -19.21 30.43
CA PHE A 620 11.60 -19.03 29.30
C PHE A 620 11.80 -20.36 28.61
N TRP A 621 11.50 -20.45 27.31
CA TRP A 621 11.82 -21.61 26.47
C TRP A 621 12.34 -21.27 25.10
N PRO A 622 13.23 -22.11 24.55
CA PRO A 622 13.96 -21.84 23.31
C PRO A 622 13.24 -22.31 22.05
N ASN A 623 11.98 -22.71 22.15
CA ASN A 623 11.18 -23.23 21.05
C ASN A 623 9.68 -23.04 21.32
N ASN A 624 8.86 -23.31 20.30
CA ASN A 624 7.41 -23.30 20.47
C ASN A 624 6.98 -24.24 21.59
N TYR A 625 5.93 -23.86 22.29
CA TYR A 625 5.31 -24.62 23.34
C TYR A 625 4.09 -25.39 22.83
N GLY A 626 3.77 -26.47 23.50
CA GLY A 626 2.64 -27.35 23.21
C GLY A 626 1.63 -27.39 24.33
N GLN A 627 0.85 -28.47 24.36
CA GLN A 627 -0.22 -28.62 25.34
C GLN A 627 0.29 -28.58 26.77
N SER A 628 -0.45 -27.84 27.59
CA SER A 628 -0.28 -27.74 29.02
C SER A 628 -0.29 -29.13 29.68
N ASN A 629 0.79 -29.45 30.38
CA ASN A 629 0.89 -30.62 31.26
C ASN A 629 1.26 -30.11 32.63
N SER A 630 0.38 -30.07 33.57
CA SER A 630 0.51 -29.66 34.96
C SER A 630 1.95 -29.30 35.41
N ALA A 631 2.23 -28.00 35.44
CA ALA A 631 3.55 -27.49 35.81
C ALA A 631 3.97 -27.84 37.22
N ASN A 632 5.27 -28.05 37.38
CA ASN A 632 5.90 -28.22 38.66
C ASN A 632 6.38 -26.89 39.27
N VAL A 633 5.74 -25.76 38.96
CA VAL A 633 6.09 -24.49 39.61
C VAL A 633 5.30 -24.38 40.91
N PRO A 634 5.95 -24.29 42.07
CA PRO A 634 5.24 -24.17 43.33
C PRO A 634 4.32 -22.96 43.36
N ASN A 635 3.08 -23.17 43.81
CA ASN A 635 2.04 -22.15 43.93
C ASN A 635 1.50 -21.58 42.59
N ALA A 636 1.90 -22.13 41.46
CA ALA A 636 1.28 -21.79 40.17
C ALA A 636 0.14 -22.77 39.85
N SER A 637 -0.83 -22.31 39.11
CA SER A 637 -1.88 -23.16 38.53
C SER A 637 -1.95 -22.93 37.06
N SER A 638 -2.12 -24.00 36.29
CA SER A 638 -2.29 -23.97 34.82
C SER A 638 -3.46 -23.09 34.34
N SER A 639 -4.39 -22.75 35.24
CA SER A 639 -5.51 -21.84 34.94
C SER A 639 -5.19 -20.35 35.15
N THR A 640 -4.04 -20.04 35.77
CA THR A 640 -3.67 -18.65 36.11
C THR A 640 -2.48 -18.18 35.28
N TYR A 641 -1.53 -19.07 35.04
CA TYR A 641 -0.35 -18.87 34.21
C TYR A 641 -0.19 -20.14 33.39
N ASP A 642 0.28 -20.05 32.20
CA ASP A 642 0.44 -21.22 31.31
C ASP A 642 1.62 -22.10 31.72
N PHE A 643 1.72 -22.34 33.02
CA PHE A 643 2.72 -23.20 33.61
C PHE A 643 2.42 -24.66 33.32
N GLY A 644 3.13 -25.24 32.46
CA GLY A 644 2.99 -26.63 32.13
C GLY A 644 3.05 -26.87 30.66
N ASP A 645 3.13 -25.84 29.90
CA ASP A 645 3.52 -25.94 28.52
C ASP A 645 4.89 -26.58 28.43
N GLN A 646 5.03 -27.46 27.48
CA GLN A 646 6.27 -28.15 27.21
C GLN A 646 6.80 -27.77 25.84
N PRO A 647 8.11 -27.65 25.68
CA PRO A 647 8.70 -27.44 24.35
C PRO A 647 8.22 -28.53 23.40
N VAL A 648 7.71 -28.12 22.23
CA VAL A 648 7.27 -29.04 21.16
C VAL A 648 8.44 -29.24 20.21
N GLY A 649 9.00 -30.46 20.20
CA GLY A 649 10.10 -30.80 19.31
C GLY A 649 11.47 -30.30 19.81
N PRO A 650 12.51 -30.42 18.98
CA PRO A 650 13.83 -29.90 19.30
C PRO A 650 13.80 -28.35 19.25
N PRO A 651 14.73 -27.68 19.98
CA PRO A 651 14.88 -26.23 19.87
C PRO A 651 15.06 -25.79 18.43
N ASP A 652 14.23 -24.86 17.99
CA ASP A 652 14.15 -24.43 16.57
C ASP A 652 14.57 -22.97 16.34
N GLY A 653 14.97 -22.26 17.40
CA GLY A 653 15.41 -20.86 17.34
C GLY A 653 14.33 -19.84 17.73
N TYR A 654 13.06 -20.22 17.72
CA TYR A 654 11.98 -19.37 18.24
C TYR A 654 11.86 -19.57 19.75
N GLY A 655 11.63 -18.47 20.52
CA GLY A 655 11.58 -18.53 21.97
C GLY A 655 10.45 -17.71 22.58
N SER A 656 10.12 -18.06 23.81
CA SER A 656 9.14 -17.37 24.62
C SER A 656 9.75 -16.94 25.94
N MET A 657 9.37 -15.73 26.40
CA MET A 657 9.90 -15.09 27.60
C MET A 657 8.76 -14.33 28.28
N GLN A 658 8.32 -14.82 29.42
CA GLN A 658 7.31 -14.16 30.24
C GLN A 658 7.79 -14.04 31.68
N VAL A 659 7.52 -12.88 32.29
CA VAL A 659 7.80 -12.63 33.71
C VAL A 659 6.53 -12.15 34.38
N HIS A 660 6.20 -12.74 35.53
CA HIS A 660 4.97 -12.49 36.24
C HIS A 660 5.23 -12.00 37.67
N ASN A 661 4.33 -11.10 38.14
CA ASN A 661 4.08 -10.91 39.56
C ASN A 661 2.99 -11.91 39.96
N HIS A 662 3.40 -12.96 40.65
CA HIS A 662 2.54 -14.08 40.99
C HIS A 662 1.44 -13.69 41.99
N ASP A 663 1.79 -12.89 43.01
CA ASP A 663 0.86 -12.48 44.06
C ASP A 663 -0.23 -11.54 43.49
N ALA A 664 0.13 -10.67 42.56
CA ALA A 664 -0.79 -9.79 41.89
C ALA A 664 -1.55 -10.42 40.71
N ARG A 665 -1.18 -11.62 40.30
CA ARG A 665 -1.69 -12.29 39.08
C ARG A 665 -1.54 -11.43 37.84
N GLN A 666 -0.34 -10.89 37.65
CA GLN A 666 -0.04 -9.97 36.55
C GLN A 666 1.15 -10.48 35.77
N THR A 667 1.05 -10.40 34.45
CA THR A 667 2.18 -10.45 33.56
C THR A 667 2.90 -9.11 33.64
N LEU A 668 4.17 -9.11 33.95
CA LEU A 668 4.99 -7.90 33.95
C LEU A 668 5.43 -7.57 32.53
N PHE A 669 5.91 -8.58 31.79
CA PHE A 669 6.06 -8.49 30.35
C PHE A 669 5.99 -9.88 29.71
N ALA A 670 5.62 -9.91 28.44
CA ALA A 670 5.67 -11.08 27.58
C ALA A 670 6.35 -10.73 26.24
N ILE A 671 7.26 -11.60 25.82
CA ILE A 671 7.86 -11.63 24.49
C ILE A 671 7.76 -13.07 24.02
N ASN A 672 6.81 -13.34 23.15
CA ASN A 672 6.54 -14.67 22.63
C ASN A 672 6.71 -14.65 21.12
N HIS A 673 7.86 -15.05 20.63
CA HIS A 673 8.17 -14.96 19.21
C HIS A 673 8.07 -16.32 18.51
N TRP A 674 6.88 -16.90 18.56
CA TRP A 674 6.51 -18.09 17.81
C TRP A 674 6.55 -17.89 16.28
N SER A 675 6.74 -16.64 15.80
CA SER A 675 6.89 -16.26 14.41
C SER A 675 7.75 -15.00 14.30
N ASP A 676 8.23 -14.69 13.09
CA ASP A 676 9.09 -13.54 12.83
C ASP A 676 8.36 -12.19 12.93
N GLY A 677 9.10 -11.17 13.38
CA GLY A 677 8.76 -9.76 13.27
C GLY A 677 7.42 -9.39 13.89
N ASP A 678 6.56 -8.78 13.10
CA ASP A 678 5.28 -8.20 13.55
C ASP A 678 4.23 -9.24 13.98
N ARG A 679 4.50 -10.52 13.79
CA ARG A 679 3.63 -11.62 14.20
C ARG A 679 3.95 -12.17 15.58
N ALA A 680 4.98 -11.69 16.24
CA ALA A 680 5.26 -12.02 17.63
C ALA A 680 4.18 -11.46 18.57
N ASP A 681 4.08 -12.05 19.77
CA ASP A 681 3.26 -11.50 20.85
C ASP A 681 4.13 -10.64 21.76
N LEU A 682 3.75 -9.39 21.96
CA LEU A 682 4.44 -8.48 22.86
C LEU A 682 3.44 -7.83 23.81
N GLY A 683 3.78 -7.73 25.09
CA GLY A 683 2.89 -7.08 26.05
C GLY A 683 3.50 -6.72 27.38
N ILE A 684 2.87 -5.74 28.02
CA ILE A 684 3.08 -5.32 29.42
C ILE A 684 1.73 -5.34 30.09
N GLY A 685 1.61 -6.07 31.18
CA GLY A 685 0.31 -6.35 31.81
C GLY A 685 -0.35 -7.61 31.26
N ASN A 686 -1.53 -7.93 31.76
CA ASN A 686 -2.30 -9.09 31.30
C ASN A 686 -2.79 -8.89 29.86
N ALA A 687 -2.98 -9.98 29.14
CA ALA A 687 -3.57 -9.95 27.82
C ALA A 687 -4.96 -9.28 27.80
N SER A 688 -5.46 -8.88 26.64
CA SER A 688 -6.69 -8.11 26.48
C SER A 688 -7.94 -8.78 27.06
N ASN A 689 -7.95 -10.11 27.20
CA ASN A 689 -9.00 -10.89 27.85
C ASN A 689 -8.86 -10.95 29.38
N GLY A 690 -7.85 -10.27 29.97
CA GLY A 690 -7.53 -10.28 31.39
C GLY A 690 -6.71 -11.49 31.84
N ASN A 691 -6.34 -12.40 30.94
CA ASN A 691 -5.51 -13.55 31.25
C ASN A 691 -4.04 -13.07 31.45
N PRO A 692 -3.33 -13.54 32.51
CA PRO A 692 -1.91 -13.29 32.64
C PRO A 692 -1.04 -14.03 31.59
N ASP A 693 -1.59 -15.00 30.89
CA ASP A 693 -0.88 -15.69 29.82
C ASP A 693 -1.07 -15.02 28.46
N TRP A 694 0.04 -14.84 27.73
CA TRP A 694 0.08 -14.27 26.38
C TRP A 694 0.28 -15.36 25.35
N THR A 695 -0.75 -15.65 24.56
CA THR A 695 -0.71 -16.72 23.57
C THR A 695 -1.31 -16.24 22.24
N PHE A 696 -0.54 -16.34 21.16
CA PHE A 696 -0.98 -16.12 19.76
C PHE A 696 -1.71 -14.79 19.49
N ALA A 697 -1.29 -13.71 20.15
CA ALA A 697 -1.86 -12.38 19.94
C ALA A 697 -1.46 -11.75 18.60
N ALA A 698 -0.28 -12.12 18.08
CA ALA A 698 0.28 -11.61 16.82
C ALA A 698 0.21 -10.07 16.72
N ASN A 699 0.59 -9.38 17.80
CA ASN A 699 0.32 -7.95 18.00
C ASN A 699 1.56 -7.07 17.92
N ALA A 700 2.74 -7.61 17.71
CA ALA A 700 3.98 -6.82 17.70
C ALA A 700 3.97 -5.72 16.64
N GLY A 701 3.26 -5.90 15.54
CA GLY A 701 3.08 -4.89 14.50
C GLY A 701 2.32 -3.64 14.94
N GLN A 702 1.64 -3.65 16.10
CA GLN A 702 0.98 -2.47 16.67
C GLN A 702 1.98 -1.43 17.22
N TYR A 703 3.21 -1.85 17.48
CA TYR A 703 4.25 -0.99 18.07
C TYR A 703 5.27 -0.57 17.01
N GLN A 704 5.43 0.73 16.84
CA GLN A 704 6.43 1.32 15.95
C GLN A 704 7.85 1.30 16.56
N ALA A 705 7.95 1.55 17.89
CA ALA A 705 9.17 1.37 18.63
C ALA A 705 8.95 0.32 19.73
N LYS A 706 9.82 -0.66 19.78
CA LYS A 706 9.73 -1.78 20.70
C LYS A 706 11.13 -2.28 21.04
N ARG A 707 11.47 -2.29 22.34
CA ARG A 707 12.83 -2.51 22.81
C ARG A 707 12.86 -3.38 24.05
N LEU A 708 13.84 -4.27 24.14
CA LEU A 708 14.18 -5.01 25.33
C LEU A 708 15.62 -4.68 25.75
N ARG A 709 15.82 -4.30 27.01
CA ARG A 709 17.14 -4.20 27.63
C ARG A 709 17.25 -5.18 28.78
N VAL A 710 18.37 -5.89 28.84
CA VAL A 710 18.71 -6.87 29.91
C VAL A 710 19.95 -6.38 30.64
N LEU A 711 19.85 -6.30 31.96
CA LEU A 711 20.91 -5.76 32.82
C LEU A 711 21.22 -6.73 33.95
N VAL A 712 22.42 -6.64 34.51
CA VAL A 712 22.80 -7.38 35.72
C VAL A 712 23.42 -6.43 36.74
N HIS A 713 23.18 -6.71 38.01
CA HIS A 713 23.91 -6.08 39.11
C HIS A 713 25.06 -7.01 39.55
N CYS A 714 26.27 -6.45 39.53
CA CYS A 714 27.47 -7.12 40.02
C CYS A 714 27.87 -6.48 41.34
N PRO A 715 27.77 -7.14 42.48
CA PRO A 715 28.17 -6.60 43.77
C PRO A 715 29.66 -6.22 43.74
N ALA A 716 29.99 -5.04 44.31
CA ALA A 716 31.39 -4.66 44.48
C ALA A 716 32.15 -5.79 45.15
N ALA A 717 33.30 -6.19 44.60
CA ALA A 717 34.14 -7.21 45.22
C ALA A 717 34.42 -6.78 46.67
N ALA A 718 34.00 -7.61 47.61
CA ALA A 718 34.32 -7.36 49.02
C ALA A 718 35.82 -7.21 49.13
N GLY A 719 36.30 -5.99 49.38
CA GLY A 719 37.70 -5.70 49.51
C GLY A 719 38.29 -6.56 50.64
N HIS A 720 39.23 -7.42 50.27
CA HIS A 720 40.05 -8.15 51.20
C HIS A 720 41.08 -7.21 51.87
#